data_93f229c4e9c073bd1732ff976dc82026
#
_entry.id   93f229c4e9c073bd1732ff976dc82026
#
_cell.length_a   1.000
_cell.length_b   1.000
_cell.length_c   1.000
_cell.angle_alpha   90.00
_cell.angle_beta   90.00
_cell.angle_gamma   90.00
#
_symmetry.space_group_name_H-M   'P 1'
#
loop_
_entity.id
_entity.type
_entity.pdbx_description
1 polymer ?
#
loop_
_entity_poly.entity_id
_entity_poly.type
_entity_poly.pdbx_seq_one_letter_code
_entity_poly.pdbx_strand_id
1 'polypeptide(L)'
;MKKKVSAKGVSVYSNLAHKRQVKKDAKARKKAEYLATLPKHPVKRLLYRLHPKRVAKYWFSKQGLFMLLKISGVCVLLVVLMGTALFAYYRKDLDQINPDTLSQRVRTTVTKYYDRNNKLLWEDKGDGDYTLVVDHKNIAPCMNQATVAIEDKDFYKHGGVSISGITRALLSNAQGNAVQGGSTLTQQLIKQVFFRDEAAKRGIAGIPRKIKEIILAVEVERMYSKDQILGLYLNESPYGGRRNGVESAAQTYFSKSSKDLTLPECALLAAIPNNPSVYNPYNVAGRNALLSRQRKVLDSMVEMKYITKEQAAEAKKVAIMDTVKPLADQYADVKAPHFVQMVKEQLESELGKTIVGEGGLTVKTTLDLDVQNTLEANMEAIFSGKMTNRDCGYRNCASYAGFSNGAAAIEDTKTGQLLALMGSRDFNYPGFGQDNAATAFIQPGSSIKPFVYAQLFSEQGSGKQNYGSGSVLADTKTTFPGNYTPQNADNKFQNNINVREALARSRNIPAIKAMAINEQNNSGSTWALIRNAGNKYYCTNGSDAQAGLSSSIGSCGTRLIDHVNAYATLSRQGAFVPQTTILKVSNSNGETLKEYKASSKQVINPQAAYIVTDILGDSKARAGLGWNQDYLPTLSGIGVHTAVKTGTSNGEINGRVASKDIWAAGYTPSLSMAVWFGNSDTSLLKNGNSLIPAMFFDKTLASVSQSYASQKKLDLKDWYTAPSGIQTIDGQIYPSYYNKSTGTSTAKMTFDKVSKKKATDCTPESAKIEIGITKAVDAFTKKDIITSSDSAYDPEHDDDVHRCDDAKPTVSITTTASGTVSVTYTHGTHTLQSVEISSGGSVIASKQVSENGTWTLSSSELASASGTLSAVVTDSAYYTASNSATYKKPDSSSST
;
A
#
# COMPACT_ATOMS: atom_id res chain seq x y z
N MET A 1 80.75 -5.63 89.42
CA MET A 1 80.31 -5.84 87.98
C MET A 1 78.77 -5.90 87.87
N LYS A 2 78.19 -4.81 87.44
CA LYS A 2 76.70 -4.71 87.26
C LYS A 2 76.38 -5.05 85.82
N LYS A 3 75.66 -6.13 85.54
CA LYS A 3 75.10 -6.50 84.21
C LYS A 3 73.96 -5.56 83.89
N LYS A 4 74.04 -4.79 82.78
CA LYS A 4 72.93 -4.05 82.20
C LYS A 4 71.98 -5.06 81.49
N VAL A 5 70.71 -5.07 81.94
CA VAL A 5 69.65 -5.71 81.25
C VAL A 5 69.18 -4.83 80.13
N SER A 6 69.32 -5.24 78.85
CA SER A 6 68.88 -4.58 77.69
C SER A 6 67.36 -4.72 77.62
N ALA A 7 66.60 -3.61 77.60
CA ALA A 7 65.15 -3.59 77.25
C ALA A 7 64.96 -3.88 75.78
N LYS A 8 64.32 -5.01 75.45
CA LYS A 8 63.88 -5.34 74.11
C LYS A 8 62.79 -4.37 73.71
N GLY A 9 63.02 -3.52 72.71
CA GLY A 9 62.00 -2.63 72.12
C GLY A 9 60.91 -3.48 71.50
N VAL A 10 59.70 -3.21 71.90
CA VAL A 10 58.49 -3.82 71.29
C VAL A 10 58.25 -3.17 69.97
N SER A 11 58.36 -3.87 68.83
CA SER A 11 58.16 -3.35 67.50
C SER A 11 56.71 -2.95 67.35
N VAL A 12 56.43 -1.81 66.63
CA VAL A 12 55.10 -1.32 66.31
C VAL A 12 54.28 -2.37 65.52
N TYR A 13 54.95 -3.23 64.80
CA TYR A 13 54.35 -4.34 64.06
C TYR A 13 53.77 -5.44 64.97
N SER A 14 54.38 -5.73 66.09
CA SER A 14 53.89 -6.74 67.03
C SER A 14 52.65 -6.26 67.78
N ASN A 15 52.53 -4.96 68.11
CA ASN A 15 51.31 -4.39 68.66
C ASN A 15 50.15 -4.34 67.71
N LEU A 16 50.39 -4.10 66.40
CA LEU A 16 49.39 -4.12 65.38
C LEU A 16 48.88 -5.55 65.09
N ALA A 17 49.79 -6.55 65.10
CA ALA A 17 49.41 -7.93 64.95
C ALA A 17 48.59 -8.46 66.17
N HIS A 18 48.97 -8.10 67.37
CA HIS A 18 48.20 -8.43 68.60
C HIS A 18 46.85 -7.75 68.63
N LYS A 19 46.72 -6.49 68.26
CA LYS A 19 45.42 -5.80 68.13
C LYS A 19 44.52 -6.40 66.99
N ARG A 20 45.12 -6.86 65.91
CA ARG A 20 44.39 -7.61 64.88
C ARG A 20 43.89 -8.96 65.36
N GLN A 21 44.71 -9.71 66.14
CA GLN A 21 44.32 -10.99 66.70
C GLN A 21 43.19 -10.83 67.73
N VAL A 22 43.30 -9.91 68.67
CA VAL A 22 42.27 -9.60 69.69
C VAL A 22 40.95 -9.21 69.01
N LYS A 23 41.00 -8.38 67.94
CA LYS A 23 39.80 -8.05 67.17
C LYS A 23 39.22 -9.26 66.45
N LYS A 24 40.06 -10.17 65.95
CA LYS A 24 39.64 -11.39 65.25
C LYS A 24 38.96 -12.36 66.19
N ASP A 25 39.55 -12.55 67.43
CA ASP A 25 38.98 -13.41 68.44
C ASP A 25 37.66 -12.86 69.03
N ALA A 26 37.57 -11.58 69.27
CA ALA A 26 36.35 -10.92 69.70
C ALA A 26 35.23 -11.02 68.63
N LYS A 27 35.60 -10.95 67.32
CA LYS A 27 34.69 -11.16 66.21
C LYS A 27 34.25 -12.63 66.13
N ALA A 28 35.17 -13.58 66.37
CA ALA A 28 34.88 -15.01 66.42
C ALA A 28 33.92 -15.38 67.55
N ARG A 29 34.11 -14.82 68.74
CA ARG A 29 33.21 -14.99 69.92
C ARG A 29 31.79 -14.47 69.60
N LYS A 30 31.69 -13.24 69.18
CA LYS A 30 30.40 -12.65 68.76
C LYS A 30 29.69 -13.48 67.67
N LYS A 31 30.44 -14.06 66.72
CA LYS A 31 29.93 -14.93 65.70
C LYS A 31 29.43 -16.26 66.25
N ALA A 32 30.15 -16.85 67.22
CA ALA A 32 29.71 -18.05 67.86
C ALA A 32 28.46 -17.87 68.74
N GLU A 33 28.39 -16.76 69.49
CA GLU A 33 27.17 -16.39 70.28
C GLU A 33 25.97 -16.18 69.33
N TYR A 34 26.15 -15.48 68.25
CA TYR A 34 25.11 -15.31 67.24
C TYR A 34 24.65 -16.62 66.63
N LEU A 35 25.57 -17.53 66.26
CA LEU A 35 25.25 -18.85 65.74
C LEU A 35 24.47 -19.70 66.71
N ALA A 36 24.78 -19.61 68.06
CA ALA A 36 24.07 -20.31 69.10
C ALA A 36 22.60 -19.85 69.29
N THR A 37 22.25 -18.63 68.89
CA THR A 37 20.88 -18.11 68.97
C THR A 37 20.01 -18.51 67.74
N LEU A 38 20.58 -19.21 66.78
CA LEU A 38 19.87 -19.61 65.56
C LEU A 38 19.15 -20.97 65.75
N PRO A 39 17.98 -21.16 65.13
CA PRO A 39 17.30 -22.46 65.12
C PRO A 39 18.18 -23.57 64.54
N LYS A 40 18.17 -24.78 65.17
CA LYS A 40 18.98 -25.91 64.70
C LYS A 40 18.53 -26.45 63.33
N HIS A 41 17.24 -26.31 62.97
CA HIS A 41 16.70 -26.79 61.67
C HIS A 41 17.07 -25.83 60.53
N PRO A 42 17.60 -26.31 59.40
CA PRO A 42 18.15 -25.46 58.33
C PRO A 42 17.09 -24.50 57.72
N VAL A 43 15.88 -25.01 57.45
CA VAL A 43 14.78 -24.18 56.84
C VAL A 43 14.28 -23.14 57.85
N LYS A 44 14.08 -23.51 59.11
CA LYS A 44 13.69 -22.54 60.18
C LYS A 44 14.80 -21.50 60.43
N ARG A 45 16.06 -21.86 60.24
CA ARG A 45 17.20 -20.95 60.31
C ARG A 45 17.22 -19.94 59.14
N LEU A 46 16.85 -20.40 57.91
CA LEU A 46 16.74 -19.49 56.74
C LEU A 46 15.56 -18.52 56.92
N LEU A 47 14.38 -19.02 57.31
CA LEU A 47 13.19 -18.19 57.55
C LEU A 47 13.39 -17.20 58.68
N TYR A 48 14.09 -17.58 59.75
CA TYR A 48 14.45 -16.70 60.84
C TYR A 48 15.42 -15.56 60.43
N ARG A 49 16.33 -15.81 59.47
CA ARG A 49 17.19 -14.81 58.87
C ARG A 49 16.45 -13.88 57.89
N LEU A 50 15.48 -14.42 57.16
CA LEU A 50 14.68 -13.68 56.15
C LEU A 50 13.47 -12.96 56.77
N HIS A 51 13.25 -13.07 58.14
CA HIS A 51 12.11 -12.41 58.74
C HIS A 51 12.09 -10.88 58.46
N PRO A 52 11.01 -10.28 57.91
CA PRO A 52 10.97 -8.92 57.43
C PRO A 52 11.48 -7.87 58.38
N LYS A 53 11.09 -7.98 59.70
CA LYS A 53 11.56 -7.03 60.74
C LYS A 53 13.06 -7.12 61.00
N ARG A 54 13.70 -8.26 60.82
CA ARG A 54 15.16 -8.40 60.97
C ARG A 54 15.92 -7.95 59.74
N VAL A 55 15.41 -8.26 58.53
CA VAL A 55 15.93 -7.77 57.29
C VAL A 55 15.88 -6.23 57.25
N ALA A 56 14.73 -5.63 57.63
CA ALA A 56 14.61 -4.20 57.74
C ALA A 56 15.58 -3.63 58.80
N LYS A 57 15.66 -4.21 60.05
CA LYS A 57 16.58 -3.77 61.07
C LYS A 57 18.05 -3.85 60.65
N TYR A 58 18.42 -4.86 59.84
CA TYR A 58 19.78 -4.94 59.27
C TYR A 58 20.00 -3.83 58.23
N TRP A 59 19.11 -3.66 57.28
CA TRP A 59 19.30 -2.66 56.21
C TRP A 59 19.25 -1.23 56.67
N PHE A 60 18.46 -0.92 57.71
CA PHE A 60 18.45 0.40 58.37
C PHE A 60 19.48 0.53 59.52
N SER A 61 20.40 -0.41 59.68
CA SER A 61 21.55 -0.29 60.60
C SER A 61 22.78 0.29 59.89
N LYS A 62 23.75 0.81 60.66
CA LYS A 62 25.04 1.27 60.13
C LYS A 62 25.73 0.16 59.28
N GLN A 63 25.57 -1.12 59.67
CA GLN A 63 26.16 -2.24 58.92
C GLN A 63 25.41 -2.49 57.59
N GLY A 64 24.09 -2.37 57.57
CA GLY A 64 23.27 -2.45 56.35
C GLY A 64 23.57 -1.33 55.37
N LEU A 65 23.67 -0.09 55.89
CA LEU A 65 24.09 1.05 55.07
C LEU A 65 25.47 0.85 54.44
N PHE A 66 26.46 0.36 55.23
CA PHE A 66 27.79 0.02 54.69
C PHE A 66 27.73 -1.12 53.65
N MET A 67 26.84 -2.09 53.84
CA MET A 67 26.66 -3.18 52.87
C MET A 67 25.99 -2.64 51.59
N LEU A 68 24.99 -1.79 51.70
CA LEU A 68 24.33 -1.12 50.58
C LEU A 68 25.33 -0.27 49.79
N LEU A 69 26.17 0.50 50.45
CA LEU A 69 27.25 1.26 49.80
C LEU A 69 28.27 0.35 49.11
N LYS A 70 28.58 -0.81 49.64
CA LYS A 70 29.48 -1.77 48.98
C LYS A 70 28.83 -2.40 47.75
N ILE A 71 27.53 -2.82 47.85
CA ILE A 71 26.77 -3.35 46.72
C ILE A 71 26.66 -2.30 45.63
N SER A 72 26.27 -1.07 45.98
CA SER A 72 26.23 0.05 45.05
C SER A 72 27.59 0.31 44.41
N GLY A 73 28.68 0.26 45.20
CA GLY A 73 30.03 0.40 44.66
C GLY A 73 30.44 -0.70 43.67
N VAL A 74 30.07 -1.96 43.97
CA VAL A 74 30.30 -3.08 43.04
C VAL A 74 29.43 -2.94 41.80
N CYS A 75 28.17 -2.57 41.92
CA CYS A 75 27.28 -2.32 40.79
C CYS A 75 27.80 -1.19 39.90
N VAL A 76 28.23 -0.08 40.50
CA VAL A 76 28.86 1.02 39.77
C VAL A 76 30.13 0.56 39.05
N LEU A 77 31.00 -0.23 39.72
CA LEU A 77 32.20 -0.77 39.12
C LEU A 77 31.88 -1.69 37.92
N LEU A 78 30.87 -2.55 38.04
CA LEU A 78 30.44 -3.42 36.94
C LEU A 78 29.87 -2.63 35.74
N VAL A 79 29.11 -1.57 36.04
CA VAL A 79 28.57 -0.67 35.00
C VAL A 79 29.71 0.06 34.29
N VAL A 80 30.73 0.53 35.08
CA VAL A 80 31.92 1.19 34.51
C VAL A 80 32.75 0.21 33.64
N LEU A 81 32.97 -1.01 34.11
CA LEU A 81 33.73 -2.03 33.37
C LEU A 81 33.00 -2.43 32.08
N MET A 82 31.68 -2.61 32.15
CA MET A 82 30.86 -2.92 30.97
C MET A 82 30.87 -1.74 29.99
N GLY A 83 30.72 -0.51 30.48
CA GLY A 83 30.83 0.72 29.68
C GLY A 83 32.18 0.84 28.97
N THR A 84 33.28 0.55 29.69
CA THR A 84 34.66 0.61 29.14
C THR A 84 34.90 -0.45 28.08
N ALA A 85 34.39 -1.67 28.28
CA ALA A 85 34.49 -2.74 27.33
C ALA A 85 33.70 -2.45 26.04
N LEU A 86 32.44 -1.96 26.16
CA LEU A 86 31.63 -1.50 25.02
C LEU A 86 32.29 -0.31 24.32
N PHE A 87 32.87 0.61 25.07
CA PHE A 87 33.58 1.75 24.53
C PHE A 87 34.78 1.34 23.69
N ALA A 88 35.66 0.43 24.22
CA ALA A 88 36.80 -0.10 23.46
C ALA A 88 36.42 -0.85 22.20
N TYR A 89 35.27 -1.54 22.23
CA TYR A 89 34.76 -2.28 21.08
C TYR A 89 34.28 -1.36 19.95
N TYR A 90 33.58 -0.26 20.27
CA TYR A 90 33.02 0.66 19.25
C TYR A 90 33.97 1.78 18.83
N ARG A 91 35.12 1.92 19.48
CA ARG A 91 36.12 2.97 19.15
C ARG A 91 36.61 2.90 17.70
N LYS A 92 36.69 1.70 17.12
CA LYS A 92 37.10 1.48 15.72
C LYS A 92 36.20 2.14 14.67
N ASP A 93 34.95 2.45 15.03
CA ASP A 93 33.98 3.02 14.09
C ASP A 93 34.13 4.56 13.93
N LEU A 94 35.07 5.16 14.68
CA LEU A 94 35.33 6.60 14.72
C LEU A 94 36.24 7.11 13.59
N ASP A 95 36.98 6.24 12.94
CA ASP A 95 37.88 6.65 11.84
C ASP A 95 37.12 7.25 10.64
N GLN A 96 35.79 7.04 10.58
CA GLN A 96 34.92 7.61 9.54
C GLN A 96 34.53 9.07 9.80
N ILE A 97 34.77 9.61 11.01
CA ILE A 97 34.47 11.01 11.40
C ILE A 97 35.75 11.85 11.39
N ASN A 98 36.46 11.89 10.28
CA ASN A 98 37.63 12.78 10.15
C ASN A 98 37.17 14.06 9.42
N PRO A 99 37.48 15.27 9.95
CA PRO A 99 37.25 16.53 9.24
C PRO A 99 37.85 16.58 7.85
N ASP A 100 38.97 15.87 7.61
CA ASP A 100 39.60 15.79 6.29
C ASP A 100 38.81 14.94 5.30
N THR A 101 38.15 13.88 5.75
CA THR A 101 37.24 13.07 4.90
C THR A 101 35.93 13.81 4.58
N LEU A 102 35.44 14.63 5.51
CA LEU A 102 34.30 15.52 5.27
C LEU A 102 34.67 16.64 4.28
N SER A 103 35.88 17.23 4.39
CA SER A 103 36.34 18.24 3.44
C SER A 103 36.69 17.66 2.07
N GLN A 104 37.07 16.38 1.98
CA GLN A 104 37.30 15.68 0.71
C GLN A 104 35.98 15.41 -0.04
N ARG A 105 34.87 15.29 0.64
CA ARG A 105 33.52 15.20 0.02
C ARG A 105 33.15 16.46 -0.79
N VAL A 106 33.81 17.59 -0.53
CA VAL A 106 33.60 18.88 -1.24
C VAL A 106 34.44 19.01 -2.52
N ARG A 107 35.41 18.12 -2.77
CA ARG A 107 36.15 18.10 -4.03
C ARG A 107 35.28 17.51 -5.13
N THR A 108 34.60 18.40 -5.82
CA THR A 108 33.70 18.10 -6.94
C THR A 108 34.42 17.41 -8.10
N THR A 109 34.27 16.12 -8.18
CA THR A 109 34.47 15.38 -9.40
C THR A 109 33.09 15.13 -10.00
N VAL A 110 32.86 15.61 -11.25
CA VAL A 110 31.54 15.50 -11.88
C VAL A 110 31.15 14.05 -12.09
N THR A 111 30.04 13.61 -11.46
CA THR A 111 29.43 12.29 -11.75
C THR A 111 28.46 12.44 -12.92
N LYS A 112 28.58 11.58 -13.92
CA LYS A 112 27.76 11.62 -15.14
C LYS A 112 26.77 10.47 -15.13
N TYR A 113 25.50 10.79 -15.27
CA TYR A 113 24.41 9.81 -15.41
C TYR A 113 23.98 9.74 -16.87
N TYR A 114 23.95 8.54 -17.41
CA TYR A 114 23.52 8.25 -18.77
C TYR A 114 22.33 7.31 -18.78
N ASP A 115 21.48 7.45 -19.79
CA ASP A 115 20.46 6.48 -20.11
C ASP A 115 21.08 5.18 -20.66
N ARG A 116 20.24 4.17 -20.91
CA ARG A 116 20.70 2.88 -21.48
C ARG A 116 21.32 2.99 -22.86
N ASN A 117 20.97 4.05 -23.61
CA ASN A 117 21.42 4.33 -24.96
C ASN A 117 22.60 5.32 -25.00
N ASN A 118 23.22 5.61 -23.83
CA ASN A 118 24.33 6.58 -23.65
C ASN A 118 23.93 8.04 -23.91
N LYS A 119 22.64 8.41 -23.79
CA LYS A 119 22.21 9.81 -23.76
C LYS A 119 22.44 10.38 -22.37
N LEU A 120 23.06 11.56 -22.28
CA LEU A 120 23.32 12.20 -20.99
C LEU A 120 22.00 12.61 -20.31
N LEU A 121 21.84 12.18 -19.06
CA LEU A 121 20.70 12.53 -18.20
C LEU A 121 21.05 13.70 -17.28
N TRP A 122 22.26 13.66 -16.71
CA TRP A 122 22.69 14.66 -15.76
C TRP A 122 24.22 14.62 -15.53
N GLU A 123 24.78 15.81 -15.37
CA GLU A 123 26.11 16.01 -14.83
C GLU A 123 26.01 16.50 -13.39
N ASP A 124 26.18 15.58 -12.44
CA ASP A 124 26.21 15.93 -11.03
C ASP A 124 27.55 16.57 -10.70
N LYS A 125 27.53 17.88 -10.54
CA LYS A 125 28.70 18.70 -10.20
C LYS A 125 29.05 18.64 -8.71
N GLY A 126 28.47 17.64 -7.96
CA GLY A 126 28.65 17.49 -6.52
C GLY A 126 27.55 18.15 -5.70
N ASP A 127 26.55 18.71 -6.32
CA ASP A 127 25.50 19.50 -5.65
C ASP A 127 24.16 18.75 -5.49
N GLY A 128 24.13 17.46 -5.72
CA GLY A 128 22.86 16.70 -5.78
C GLY A 128 22.26 16.28 -4.45
N ASP A 129 23.03 15.81 -3.51
CA ASP A 129 22.71 15.81 -2.08
C ASP A 129 23.51 16.96 -1.52
N TYR A 130 22.93 18.12 -1.53
CA TYR A 130 23.55 19.36 -1.18
C TYR A 130 24.22 19.27 0.20
N THR A 131 25.45 18.79 0.21
CA THR A 131 26.33 18.92 1.35
C THR A 131 27.50 19.79 0.95
N LEU A 132 27.34 21.08 1.02
CA LEU A 132 28.45 21.99 0.98
C LEU A 132 29.04 22.08 2.37
N VAL A 133 30.22 21.53 2.55
CA VAL A 133 30.94 21.61 3.82
C VAL A 133 31.68 22.93 3.88
N VAL A 134 31.51 23.65 4.97
CA VAL A 134 32.22 24.88 5.26
C VAL A 134 32.94 24.77 6.62
N ASP A 135 34.07 25.45 6.73
CA ASP A 135 34.70 25.62 8.03
C ASP A 135 33.72 26.29 9.02
N HIS A 136 33.73 25.85 10.27
CA HIS A 136 32.87 26.40 11.33
C HIS A 136 32.96 27.94 11.46
N LYS A 137 34.14 28.51 11.21
CA LYS A 137 34.36 29.97 11.20
C LYS A 137 33.62 30.73 10.07
N ASN A 138 33.16 30.01 9.08
CA ASN A 138 32.39 30.51 7.92
C ASN A 138 30.88 30.30 8.10
N ILE A 139 30.43 29.95 9.30
CA ILE A 139 29.01 29.85 9.65
C ILE A 139 28.62 31.03 10.52
N ALA A 140 27.50 31.67 10.24
CA ALA A 140 27.00 32.81 10.99
C ALA A 140 26.88 32.47 12.49
N PRO A 141 27.36 33.36 13.41
CA PRO A 141 27.24 33.14 14.86
C PRO A 141 25.79 32.85 15.31
N CYS A 142 24.78 33.49 14.67
CA CYS A 142 23.38 33.25 15.00
C CYS A 142 22.95 31.81 14.71
N MET A 143 23.54 31.14 13.71
CA MET A 143 23.22 29.76 13.41
C MET A 143 23.73 28.82 14.50
N ASN A 144 24.94 29.01 14.96
CA ASN A 144 25.51 28.28 16.10
C ASN A 144 24.64 28.43 17.35
N GLN A 145 24.31 29.68 17.68
CA GLN A 145 23.48 30.02 18.84
C GLN A 145 22.07 29.47 18.76
N ALA A 146 21.42 29.57 17.59
CA ALA A 146 20.07 29.05 17.34
C ALA A 146 20.01 27.53 17.50
N THR A 147 20.99 26.82 16.92
CA THR A 147 21.10 25.37 16.99
C THR A 147 21.29 24.89 18.43
N VAL A 148 22.24 25.49 19.16
CA VAL A 148 22.48 25.15 20.57
C VAL A 148 21.24 25.47 21.42
N ALA A 149 20.61 26.61 21.22
CA ALA A 149 19.44 27.02 21.99
C ALA A 149 18.24 26.08 21.84
N ILE A 150 18.02 25.50 20.64
CA ILE A 150 16.85 24.66 20.40
C ILE A 150 17.13 23.18 20.63
N GLU A 151 18.32 22.70 20.30
CA GLU A 151 18.63 21.28 20.33
C GLU A 151 19.34 20.83 21.61
N ASP A 152 20.26 21.65 22.18
CA ASP A 152 21.07 21.25 23.31
C ASP A 152 21.57 22.45 24.14
N LYS A 153 20.74 22.95 25.04
CA LYS A 153 21.01 24.15 25.83
C LYS A 153 22.27 24.04 26.70
N ASP A 154 22.66 22.82 27.06
CA ASP A 154 23.82 22.55 27.90
C ASP A 154 25.04 22.08 27.10
N PHE A 155 25.05 22.23 25.78
CA PHE A 155 26.07 21.73 24.88
C PHE A 155 27.50 22.00 25.32
N TYR A 156 27.80 23.22 25.70
CA TYR A 156 29.13 23.63 26.14
C TYR A 156 29.52 23.19 27.59
N LYS A 157 28.56 22.52 28.31
CA LYS A 157 28.76 22.14 29.72
C LYS A 157 28.96 20.63 29.93
N HIS A 158 28.56 19.79 28.99
CA HIS A 158 28.67 18.34 29.15
C HIS A 158 29.67 17.72 28.16
N GLY A 159 30.08 16.48 28.42
CA GLY A 159 30.99 15.70 27.57
C GLY A 159 30.26 14.58 26.83
N GLY A 160 29.36 14.93 25.90
CA GLY A 160 28.61 13.98 25.04
C GLY A 160 27.29 13.48 25.63
N VAL A 161 27.10 13.57 26.95
CA VAL A 161 25.88 13.14 27.65
C VAL A 161 25.39 14.22 28.59
N SER A 162 24.16 14.64 28.47
CA SER A 162 23.52 15.61 29.37
C SER A 162 22.60 14.89 30.36
N ILE A 163 23.07 14.76 31.61
CA ILE A 163 22.25 14.17 32.70
C ILE A 163 21.03 15.05 32.98
N SER A 164 21.23 16.39 32.98
CA SER A 164 20.14 17.36 33.13
C SER A 164 19.11 17.28 32.04
N GLY A 165 19.54 17.07 30.78
CA GLY A 165 18.68 16.88 29.63
C GLY A 165 17.84 15.59 29.72
N ILE A 166 18.45 14.48 30.11
CA ILE A 166 17.75 13.19 30.32
C ILE A 166 16.71 13.30 31.44
N THR A 167 17.10 13.91 32.58
CA THR A 167 16.19 14.09 33.73
C THR A 167 15.00 14.97 33.38
N ARG A 168 15.23 16.07 32.66
CA ARG A 168 14.17 16.98 32.18
C ARG A 168 13.22 16.25 31.21
N ALA A 169 13.75 15.49 30.24
CA ALA A 169 12.96 14.73 29.31
C ALA A 169 12.10 13.66 30.01
N LEU A 170 12.63 12.95 30.98
CA LEU A 170 11.89 11.95 31.77
C LEU A 170 10.75 12.60 32.57
N LEU A 171 11.00 13.75 33.24
CA LEU A 171 9.99 14.46 34.02
C LEU A 171 8.89 15.05 33.12
N SER A 172 9.25 15.64 31.97
CA SER A 172 8.29 16.21 31.03
C SER A 172 7.40 15.13 30.41
N ASN A 173 7.98 13.99 30.02
CA ASN A 173 7.25 12.85 29.47
C ASN A 173 6.33 12.19 30.51
N ALA A 174 6.76 12.14 31.79
CA ALA A 174 5.93 11.61 32.89
C ALA A 174 4.72 12.50 33.23
N GLN A 175 4.83 13.80 32.95
CA GLN A 175 3.74 14.78 33.14
C GLN A 175 2.77 14.88 31.96
N GLY A 176 2.95 14.06 30.91
CA GLY A 176 2.07 14.08 29.71
C GLY A 176 2.26 15.31 28.81
N ASN A 177 3.33 16.09 29.01
CA ASN A 177 3.68 17.21 28.14
C ASN A 177 4.25 16.71 26.81
N ALA A 178 4.32 17.58 25.80
CA ALA A 178 4.90 17.24 24.49
C ALA A 178 6.28 16.56 24.65
N VAL A 179 6.48 15.44 23.96
CA VAL A 179 7.68 14.61 24.04
C VAL A 179 8.94 15.47 23.84
N GLN A 180 9.71 15.67 24.90
CA GLN A 180 11.00 16.36 24.81
C GLN A 180 12.13 15.36 24.61
N GLY A 181 13.00 15.63 23.62
CA GLY A 181 14.19 14.85 23.38
C GLY A 181 15.29 15.14 24.42
N GLY A 182 15.90 14.09 24.96
CA GLY A 182 17.05 14.20 25.88
C GLY A 182 18.39 13.87 25.20
N SER A 183 18.46 13.84 23.85
CA SER A 183 19.70 13.57 23.13
C SER A 183 20.51 14.83 22.91
N THR A 184 21.84 14.75 23.13
CA THR A 184 22.77 15.85 22.90
C THR A 184 23.04 16.03 21.39
N LEU A 185 23.56 17.20 20.98
CA LEU A 185 24.03 17.48 19.62
C LEU A 185 25.06 16.44 19.15
N THR A 186 25.99 16.05 20.04
CA THR A 186 26.99 15.02 19.72
C THR A 186 26.35 13.65 19.45
N GLN A 187 25.32 13.25 20.24
CA GLN A 187 24.58 12.02 20.00
C GLN A 187 23.77 12.07 18.70
N GLN A 188 23.22 13.24 18.34
CA GLN A 188 22.51 13.43 17.08
C GLN A 188 23.47 13.35 15.89
N LEU A 189 24.67 13.95 15.99
CA LEU A 189 25.73 13.83 14.99
C LEU A 189 26.10 12.36 14.75
N ILE A 190 26.38 11.61 15.84
CA ILE A 190 26.67 10.18 15.75
C ILE A 190 25.55 9.40 15.08
N LYS A 191 24.30 9.67 15.43
CA LYS A 191 23.13 9.05 14.79
C LYS A 191 23.07 9.36 13.30
N GLN A 192 23.35 10.58 12.89
CA GLN A 192 23.31 11.01 11.49
C GLN A 192 24.41 10.36 10.65
N VAL A 193 25.61 10.22 11.20
CA VAL A 193 26.77 9.70 10.48
C VAL A 193 26.77 8.16 10.43
N PHE A 194 26.51 7.47 11.57
CA PHE A 194 26.72 6.02 11.68
C PHE A 194 25.44 5.19 11.65
N PHE A 195 24.30 5.75 12.03
CA PHE A 195 23.07 5.00 12.28
C PHE A 195 21.88 5.53 11.50
N ARG A 196 22.10 6.13 10.34
CA ARG A 196 21.05 6.72 9.50
C ARG A 196 19.98 5.68 9.16
N ASP A 197 20.38 4.50 8.72
CA ASP A 197 19.45 3.43 8.34
C ASP A 197 18.71 2.80 9.54
N GLU A 198 19.32 2.88 10.72
CA GLU A 198 18.71 2.42 11.97
C GLU A 198 17.88 3.50 12.69
N ALA A 199 17.89 4.73 12.18
CA ALA A 199 17.24 5.88 12.84
C ALA A 199 15.73 5.71 13.03
N ALA A 200 15.08 4.91 12.16
CA ALA A 200 13.67 4.58 12.22
C ALA A 200 13.29 3.62 13.37
N LYS A 201 14.24 2.84 13.89
CA LYS A 201 13.99 1.91 15.01
C LYS A 201 13.73 2.71 16.30
N ARG A 202 12.51 2.61 16.84
CA ARG A 202 12.06 3.30 18.07
C ARG A 202 11.75 2.29 19.19
N GLY A 203 11.57 2.77 20.43
CA GLY A 203 11.24 1.93 21.59
C GLY A 203 12.37 0.95 21.96
N ILE A 204 12.02 -0.25 22.39
CA ILE A 204 12.96 -1.29 22.86
C ILE A 204 13.97 -1.68 21.77
N ALA A 205 13.54 -1.74 20.50
CA ALA A 205 14.40 -2.06 19.36
C ALA A 205 15.48 -0.98 19.09
N GLY A 206 15.29 0.24 19.57
CA GLY A 206 16.23 1.34 19.45
C GLY A 206 17.28 1.43 20.59
N ILE A 207 17.11 0.66 21.67
CA ILE A 207 18.01 0.72 22.85
C ILE A 207 19.47 0.36 22.51
N PRO A 208 19.78 -0.73 21.78
CA PRO A 208 21.16 -1.07 21.44
C PRO A 208 21.86 0.05 20.66
N ARG A 209 21.16 0.65 19.68
CA ARG A 209 21.66 1.80 18.93
C ARG A 209 21.93 2.99 19.86
N LYS A 210 21.01 3.29 20.77
CA LYS A 210 21.15 4.44 21.71
C LYS A 210 22.35 4.29 22.64
N ILE A 211 22.67 3.08 23.07
CA ILE A 211 23.87 2.79 23.85
C ILE A 211 25.13 3.08 23.03
N LYS A 212 25.18 2.64 21.76
CA LYS A 212 26.27 2.95 20.84
C LYS A 212 26.44 4.45 20.64
N GLU A 213 25.33 5.18 20.38
CA GLU A 213 25.34 6.64 20.26
C GLU A 213 25.98 7.34 21.47
N ILE A 214 25.63 6.90 22.68
CA ILE A 214 26.17 7.45 23.91
C ILE A 214 27.68 7.21 24.05
N ILE A 215 28.12 5.99 23.76
CA ILE A 215 29.55 5.62 23.87
C ILE A 215 30.40 6.41 22.88
N LEU A 216 29.94 6.43 21.61
CA LEU A 216 30.64 7.15 20.55
C LEU A 216 30.63 8.67 20.78
N ALA A 217 29.52 9.23 21.35
CA ALA A 217 29.44 10.65 21.66
C ALA A 217 30.49 11.08 22.71
N VAL A 218 30.75 10.27 23.72
CA VAL A 218 31.78 10.54 24.72
C VAL A 218 33.18 10.56 24.08
N GLU A 219 33.47 9.66 23.15
CA GLU A 219 34.75 9.62 22.48
C GLU A 219 34.96 10.78 21.50
N VAL A 220 33.91 11.13 20.73
CA VAL A 220 33.95 12.32 19.86
C VAL A 220 34.25 13.60 20.67
N GLU A 221 33.65 13.77 21.85
CA GLU A 221 33.91 14.89 22.75
C GLU A 221 35.36 14.91 23.33
N ARG A 222 36.02 13.77 23.33
CA ARG A 222 37.44 13.68 23.69
C ARG A 222 38.37 14.04 22.53
N MET A 223 37.98 13.76 21.31
CA MET A 223 38.79 13.94 20.10
C MET A 223 38.66 15.33 19.49
N TYR A 224 37.47 15.93 19.59
CA TYR A 224 37.13 17.19 18.93
C TYR A 224 36.71 18.27 19.94
N SER A 225 37.03 19.52 19.64
CA SER A 225 36.49 20.66 20.38
C SER A 225 34.99 20.84 20.15
N LYS A 226 34.31 21.56 21.04
CA LYS A 226 32.88 21.88 20.89
C LYS A 226 32.56 22.57 19.56
N ASP A 227 33.40 23.49 19.13
CA ASP A 227 33.23 24.20 17.86
C ASP A 227 33.42 23.27 16.64
N GLN A 228 34.35 22.33 16.74
CA GLN A 228 34.48 21.29 15.69
C GLN A 228 33.27 20.36 15.63
N ILE A 229 32.76 19.91 16.79
CA ILE A 229 31.56 19.09 16.88
C ILE A 229 30.35 19.84 16.33
N LEU A 230 30.17 21.09 16.70
CA LEU A 230 29.06 21.90 16.20
C LEU A 230 29.17 22.15 14.68
N GLY A 231 30.39 22.42 14.19
CA GLY A 231 30.66 22.55 12.77
C GLY A 231 30.32 21.26 12.01
N LEU A 232 30.73 20.08 12.51
CA LEU A 232 30.39 18.79 11.94
C LEU A 232 28.87 18.55 11.95
N TYR A 233 28.19 18.83 13.06
CA TYR A 233 26.74 18.72 13.18
C TYR A 233 26.01 19.59 12.16
N LEU A 234 26.41 20.86 12.02
CA LEU A 234 25.79 21.78 11.09
C LEU A 234 26.05 21.39 9.62
N ASN A 235 27.17 20.77 9.32
CA ASN A 235 27.48 20.25 7.98
C ASN A 235 26.78 18.93 7.65
N GLU A 236 26.40 18.11 8.65
CA GLU A 236 25.75 16.81 8.44
C GLU A 236 24.24 16.83 8.65
N SER A 237 23.71 17.84 9.34
CA SER A 237 22.28 17.91 9.67
C SER A 237 21.40 18.02 8.43
N PRO A 238 20.26 17.30 8.40
CA PRO A 238 19.31 17.38 7.30
C PRO A 238 18.43 18.62 7.43
N TYR A 239 18.39 19.44 6.38
CA TYR A 239 17.59 20.67 6.30
C TYR A 239 16.37 20.55 5.40
N GLY A 240 15.87 19.34 5.14
CA GLY A 240 14.70 19.08 4.29
C GLY A 240 15.04 19.00 2.81
N GLY A 241 14.20 18.28 2.04
CA GLY A 241 14.37 18.15 0.60
C GLY A 241 15.76 17.67 0.17
N ARG A 242 16.35 16.73 0.92
CA ARG A 242 17.73 16.19 0.71
C ARG A 242 18.89 17.17 0.91
N ARG A 243 18.67 18.29 1.54
CA ARG A 243 19.74 19.23 1.86
C ARG A 243 20.35 18.86 3.18
N ASN A 244 21.58 18.35 3.10
CA ASN A 244 22.40 18.11 4.28
C ASN A 244 23.43 19.23 4.36
N GLY A 245 23.62 19.77 5.55
CA GLY A 245 24.54 20.86 5.80
C GLY A 245 23.92 22.25 5.66
N VAL A 246 24.37 23.13 6.58
CA VAL A 246 23.85 24.50 6.72
C VAL A 246 24.15 25.38 5.50
N GLU A 247 25.30 25.19 4.85
CA GLU A 247 25.68 25.96 3.65
C GLU A 247 24.74 25.63 2.50
N SER A 248 24.48 24.33 2.27
CA SER A 248 23.53 23.90 1.26
C SER A 248 22.13 24.46 1.47
N ALA A 249 21.69 24.47 2.72
CA ALA A 249 20.40 25.03 3.11
C ALA A 249 20.35 26.54 2.88
N ALA A 250 21.40 27.26 3.29
CA ALA A 250 21.50 28.69 3.12
C ALA A 250 21.47 29.10 1.63
N GLN A 251 22.25 28.41 0.81
CA GLN A 251 22.27 28.69 -0.64
C GLN A 251 20.93 28.33 -1.30
N THR A 252 20.35 27.20 -0.94
CA THR A 252 19.07 26.76 -1.54
C THR A 252 17.92 27.68 -1.15
N TYR A 253 17.75 27.92 0.15
CA TYR A 253 16.57 28.65 0.62
C TYR A 253 16.69 30.15 0.49
N PHE A 254 17.92 30.69 0.53
CA PHE A 254 18.13 32.14 0.57
C PHE A 254 19.10 32.67 -0.48
N SER A 255 19.74 31.79 -1.27
CA SER A 255 20.81 32.16 -2.23
C SER A 255 21.94 32.96 -1.56
N LYS A 256 22.35 32.57 -0.34
CA LYS A 256 23.37 33.20 0.48
C LYS A 256 24.35 32.17 1.03
N SER A 257 25.58 32.61 1.34
CA SER A 257 26.46 31.81 2.17
C SER A 257 25.91 31.69 3.60
N SER A 258 26.16 30.58 4.26
CA SER A 258 25.79 30.38 5.66
C SER A 258 26.42 31.41 6.62
N LYS A 259 27.51 32.07 6.19
CA LYS A 259 28.14 33.18 6.89
C LYS A 259 27.28 34.44 6.92
N ASP A 260 26.44 34.65 5.87
CA ASP A 260 25.69 35.88 5.65
C ASP A 260 24.21 35.73 6.07
N LEU A 261 23.87 34.66 6.80
CA LEU A 261 22.52 34.42 7.32
C LEU A 261 22.14 35.48 8.37
N THR A 262 20.93 35.99 8.26
CA THR A 262 20.30 36.88 9.22
C THR A 262 19.69 36.10 10.37
N LEU A 263 19.38 36.75 11.49
CA LEU A 263 18.79 36.12 12.66
C LEU A 263 17.46 35.34 12.35
N PRO A 264 16.49 35.89 11.57
CA PRO A 264 15.28 35.14 11.19
C PRO A 264 15.59 33.89 10.35
N GLU A 265 16.58 33.97 9.45
CA GLU A 265 17.00 32.86 8.59
C GLU A 265 17.71 31.77 9.41
N CYS A 266 18.63 32.16 10.34
CA CYS A 266 19.25 31.24 11.29
C CYS A 266 18.21 30.48 12.11
N ALA A 267 17.18 31.18 12.62
CA ALA A 267 16.15 30.58 13.42
C ALA A 267 15.24 29.64 12.60
N LEU A 268 15.00 29.95 11.32
CA LEU A 268 14.25 29.09 10.41
C LEU A 268 15.02 27.80 10.15
N LEU A 269 16.31 27.91 9.77
CA LEU A 269 17.14 26.74 9.49
C LEU A 269 17.30 25.86 10.73
N ALA A 270 17.57 26.43 11.92
CA ALA A 270 17.70 25.67 13.15
C ALA A 270 16.40 24.92 13.56
N ALA A 271 15.26 25.32 13.02
CA ALA A 271 13.99 24.62 13.26
C ALA A 271 13.86 23.30 12.47
N ILE A 272 14.54 23.16 11.33
CA ILE A 272 14.29 22.09 10.36
C ILE A 272 14.81 20.72 10.81
N PRO A 273 16.01 20.54 11.37
CA PRO A 273 16.62 19.22 11.62
C PRO A 273 15.82 18.30 12.53
N ASN A 274 14.91 18.84 13.32
CA ASN A 274 14.03 18.05 14.19
C ASN A 274 13.05 17.14 13.43
N ASN A 275 12.49 17.65 12.33
CA ASN A 275 11.62 16.88 11.42
C ASN A 275 11.74 17.43 9.99
N PRO A 276 12.79 17.07 9.25
CA PRO A 276 13.13 17.70 7.98
C PRO A 276 12.07 17.53 6.88
N SER A 277 11.27 16.46 6.94
CA SER A 277 10.20 16.24 5.97
C SER A 277 9.02 17.19 6.16
N VAL A 278 8.66 17.44 7.43
CA VAL A 278 7.53 18.35 7.77
C VAL A 278 7.97 19.80 7.70
N TYR A 279 9.17 20.10 8.21
CA TYR A 279 9.69 21.47 8.33
C TYR A 279 10.46 21.95 7.08
N ASN A 280 10.33 21.23 5.96
CA ASN A 280 10.87 21.73 4.68
C ASN A 280 10.15 23.03 4.29
N PRO A 281 10.86 24.14 4.03
CA PRO A 281 10.24 25.41 3.60
C PRO A 281 9.35 25.31 2.35
N TYR A 282 9.58 24.33 1.50
CA TYR A 282 8.77 24.07 0.30
C TYR A 282 7.53 23.20 0.60
N ASN A 283 7.42 22.60 1.78
CA ASN A 283 6.24 21.84 2.20
C ASN A 283 5.14 22.80 2.67
N VAL A 284 4.16 23.07 1.80
CA VAL A 284 3.03 23.98 2.10
C VAL A 284 2.25 23.51 3.32
N ALA A 285 2.00 22.19 3.46
CA ALA A 285 1.26 21.62 4.59
C ALA A 285 2.01 21.80 5.93
N GLY A 286 3.34 21.75 5.90
CA GLY A 286 4.19 21.92 7.07
C GLY A 286 4.52 23.35 7.46
N ARG A 287 4.18 24.34 6.63
CA ARG A 287 4.59 25.75 6.77
C ARG A 287 4.24 26.35 8.13
N ASN A 288 3.02 26.19 8.60
CA ASN A 288 2.60 26.72 9.90
C ASN A 288 3.35 26.09 11.05
N ALA A 289 3.64 24.80 10.98
CA ALA A 289 4.41 24.09 12.00
C ALA A 289 5.88 24.54 12.01
N LEU A 290 6.48 24.77 10.83
CA LEU A 290 7.83 25.32 10.68
C LEU A 290 7.92 26.73 11.31
N LEU A 291 6.99 27.64 10.97
CA LEU A 291 6.96 28.99 11.52
C LEU A 291 6.75 29.00 13.04
N SER A 292 5.89 28.12 13.55
CA SER A 292 5.73 27.97 14.99
C SER A 292 7.02 27.53 15.67
N ARG A 293 7.74 26.58 15.07
CA ARG A 293 9.03 26.13 15.60
C ARG A 293 10.13 27.18 15.46
N GLN A 294 10.17 27.95 14.37
CA GLN A 294 11.09 29.08 14.19
C GLN A 294 10.93 30.11 15.31
N ARG A 295 9.68 30.47 15.68
CA ARG A 295 9.38 31.34 16.81
C ARG A 295 9.91 30.76 18.13
N LYS A 296 9.74 29.44 18.33
CA LYS A 296 10.27 28.74 19.50
C LYS A 296 11.81 28.77 19.57
N VAL A 297 12.50 28.70 18.44
CA VAL A 297 13.96 28.89 18.37
C VAL A 297 14.34 30.27 18.89
N LEU A 298 13.70 31.32 18.39
CA LEU A 298 13.95 32.70 18.84
C LEU A 298 13.70 32.87 20.34
N ASP A 299 12.61 32.29 20.86
CA ASP A 299 12.32 32.32 22.31
C ASP A 299 13.40 31.57 23.12
N SER A 300 13.86 30.43 22.61
CA SER A 300 14.97 29.69 23.25
C SER A 300 16.29 30.48 23.24
N MET A 301 16.56 31.23 22.18
CA MET A 301 17.75 32.11 22.11
C MET A 301 17.69 33.27 23.14
N VAL A 302 16.48 33.83 23.38
CA VAL A 302 16.28 34.82 24.47
C VAL A 302 16.52 34.20 25.84
N GLU A 303 15.96 32.99 26.08
CA GLU A 303 16.15 32.25 27.35
C GLU A 303 17.64 32.00 27.64
N MET A 304 18.41 31.66 26.59
CA MET A 304 19.84 31.41 26.64
C MET A 304 20.67 32.74 26.71
N LYS A 305 20.02 33.89 26.60
CA LYS A 305 20.66 35.21 26.54
C LYS A 305 21.62 35.42 25.35
N TYR A 306 21.34 34.71 24.25
CA TYR A 306 22.07 34.92 22.99
C TYR A 306 21.58 36.16 22.24
N ILE A 307 20.28 36.48 22.39
CA ILE A 307 19.64 37.68 21.82
C ILE A 307 18.75 38.36 22.88
N THR A 308 18.40 39.62 22.63
CA THR A 308 17.44 40.35 23.49
C THR A 308 16.01 40.03 23.08
N LYS A 309 15.03 40.37 23.93
CA LYS A 309 13.61 40.24 23.63
C LYS A 309 13.20 41.11 22.44
N GLU A 310 13.80 42.27 22.30
CA GLU A 310 13.57 43.20 21.20
C GLU A 310 14.05 42.62 19.86
N GLN A 311 15.27 42.06 19.84
CA GLN A 311 15.80 41.35 18.66
C GLN A 311 14.92 40.17 18.24
N ALA A 312 14.44 39.39 19.21
CA ALA A 312 13.51 38.30 18.93
C ALA A 312 12.16 38.80 18.37
N ALA A 313 11.65 39.90 18.94
CA ALA A 313 10.39 40.52 18.47
C ALA A 313 10.50 41.03 17.02
N GLU A 314 11.62 41.71 16.69
CA GLU A 314 11.87 42.15 15.33
C GLU A 314 12.04 40.97 14.35
N ALA A 315 12.78 39.93 14.73
CA ALA A 315 12.95 38.73 13.91
C ALA A 315 11.61 38.00 13.62
N LYS A 316 10.67 38.01 14.60
CA LYS A 316 9.34 37.40 14.45
C LYS A 316 8.40 38.19 13.53
N LYS A 317 8.66 39.50 13.30
CA LYS A 317 7.84 40.33 12.38
C LYS A 317 8.19 40.07 10.91
N VAL A 318 9.40 39.54 10.65
CA VAL A 318 9.85 39.27 9.29
C VAL A 318 8.99 38.17 8.66
N ALA A 319 8.41 38.46 7.49
CA ALA A 319 7.70 37.48 6.67
C ALA A 319 8.73 36.53 5.99
N ILE A 320 9.37 35.68 6.83
CA ILE A 320 10.55 34.89 6.45
C ILE A 320 10.32 33.99 5.24
N MET A 321 9.06 33.49 5.04
CA MET A 321 8.75 32.64 3.91
C MET A 321 8.81 33.36 2.56
N ASP A 322 8.66 34.69 2.55
CA ASP A 322 8.77 35.49 1.34
C ASP A 322 10.23 35.69 0.89
N THR A 323 11.18 35.43 1.80
CA THR A 323 12.64 35.43 1.48
C THR A 323 13.14 34.11 0.91
N VAL A 324 12.34 33.03 1.08
CA VAL A 324 12.68 31.70 0.54
C VAL A 324 12.63 31.72 -0.98
N LYS A 325 13.76 31.42 -1.60
CA LYS A 325 13.89 31.39 -3.06
C LYS A 325 13.12 30.21 -3.65
N PRO A 326 12.50 30.38 -4.81
CA PRO A 326 11.91 29.26 -5.55
C PRO A 326 12.96 28.20 -5.88
N LEU A 327 12.54 26.94 -5.92
CA LEU A 327 13.40 25.78 -6.25
C LEU A 327 13.86 25.74 -7.71
N ALA A 328 13.58 26.78 -8.51
CA ALA A 328 13.49 26.71 -9.95
C ALA A 328 14.78 26.29 -10.67
N ASP A 329 15.95 26.49 -10.11
CA ASP A 329 17.18 26.39 -10.93
C ASP A 329 18.06 25.17 -10.65
N GLN A 330 17.84 24.44 -9.56
CA GLN A 330 18.76 23.37 -9.11
C GLN A 330 18.72 22.11 -9.98
N TYR A 331 17.58 21.85 -10.61
CA TYR A 331 17.34 20.66 -11.41
C TYR A 331 16.88 21.00 -12.84
N ALA A 332 17.06 22.24 -13.29
CA ALA A 332 16.62 22.70 -14.61
C ALA A 332 17.16 21.84 -15.75
N ASP A 333 18.37 21.30 -15.59
CA ASP A 333 19.09 20.53 -16.61
C ASP A 333 19.00 19.00 -16.40
N VAL A 334 18.34 18.53 -15.34
CA VAL A 334 18.23 17.09 -15.03
C VAL A 334 17.08 16.47 -15.81
N LYS A 335 17.38 15.52 -16.66
CA LYS A 335 16.37 14.70 -17.35
C LYS A 335 15.94 13.58 -16.43
N ALA A 336 14.64 13.29 -16.38
CA ALA A 336 14.03 12.28 -15.50
C ALA A 336 14.46 12.43 -14.01
N PRO A 337 14.25 13.58 -13.38
CA PRO A 337 14.90 13.92 -12.10
C PRO A 337 14.54 12.94 -10.97
N HIS A 338 13.29 12.45 -10.85
CA HIS A 338 12.91 11.43 -9.86
C HIS A 338 13.69 10.12 -10.03
N PHE A 339 13.88 9.71 -11.29
CA PHE A 339 14.64 8.49 -11.57
C PHE A 339 16.13 8.67 -11.24
N VAL A 340 16.73 9.77 -11.66
CA VAL A 340 18.15 10.06 -11.41
C VAL A 340 18.43 10.18 -9.91
N GLN A 341 17.55 10.83 -9.16
CA GLN A 341 17.67 10.92 -7.70
C GLN A 341 17.58 9.55 -7.03
N MET A 342 16.63 8.71 -7.47
CA MET A 342 16.50 7.35 -6.94
C MET A 342 17.75 6.51 -7.25
N VAL A 343 18.34 6.65 -8.43
CA VAL A 343 19.62 6.01 -8.79
C VAL A 343 20.74 6.48 -7.87
N LYS A 344 20.84 7.78 -7.61
CA LYS A 344 21.84 8.36 -6.71
C LYS A 344 21.71 7.81 -5.29
N GLU A 345 20.50 7.78 -4.73
CA GLU A 345 20.22 7.18 -3.43
C GLU A 345 20.62 5.70 -3.36
N GLN A 346 20.30 4.96 -4.41
CA GLN A 346 20.68 3.55 -4.51
C GLN A 346 22.21 3.40 -4.52
N LEU A 347 22.93 4.21 -5.28
CA LEU A 347 24.40 4.20 -5.30
C LEU A 347 24.99 4.55 -3.93
N GLU A 348 24.46 5.54 -3.25
CA GLU A 348 24.89 5.92 -1.90
C GLU A 348 24.68 4.80 -0.89
N SER A 349 23.55 4.09 -1.00
CA SER A 349 23.27 2.93 -0.15
C SER A 349 24.20 1.74 -0.42
N GLU A 350 24.57 1.50 -1.68
CA GLU A 350 25.32 0.32 -2.09
C GLU A 350 26.84 0.51 -2.07
N LEU A 351 27.33 1.66 -2.53
CA LEU A 351 28.75 1.98 -2.63
C LEU A 351 29.26 2.82 -1.44
N GLY A 352 28.34 3.38 -0.68
CA GLY A 352 28.63 4.32 0.40
C GLY A 352 28.66 5.78 -0.08
N LYS A 353 28.23 6.67 0.83
CA LYS A 353 28.16 8.12 0.54
C LYS A 353 29.50 8.74 0.22
N THR A 354 30.59 8.22 0.78
CA THR A 354 31.94 8.70 0.52
C THR A 354 32.29 8.54 -0.97
N ILE A 355 32.13 7.34 -1.52
CA ILE A 355 32.48 7.04 -2.92
C ILE A 355 31.60 7.85 -3.88
N VAL A 356 30.30 7.95 -3.60
CA VAL A 356 29.38 8.74 -4.44
C VAL A 356 29.65 10.24 -4.30
N GLY A 357 29.96 10.71 -3.09
CA GLY A 357 30.26 12.11 -2.80
C GLY A 357 31.62 12.57 -3.33
N GLU A 358 32.61 11.68 -3.43
CA GLU A 358 33.87 11.96 -4.12
C GLU A 358 33.67 12.27 -5.60
N GLY A 359 32.55 11.79 -6.18
CA GLY A 359 32.19 12.06 -7.56
C GLY A 359 33.07 11.31 -8.57
N GLY A 360 33.05 11.78 -9.83
CA GLY A 360 33.84 11.15 -10.92
C GLY A 360 33.31 9.83 -11.38
N LEU A 361 32.09 9.47 -11.02
CA LEU A 361 31.46 8.25 -11.47
C LEU A 361 30.86 8.43 -12.87
N THR A 362 30.93 7.38 -13.65
CA THR A 362 30.14 7.21 -14.87
C THR A 362 29.08 6.15 -14.60
N VAL A 363 27.82 6.60 -14.56
CA VAL A 363 26.67 5.76 -14.21
C VAL A 363 25.83 5.54 -15.46
N LYS A 364 25.83 4.33 -15.98
CA LYS A 364 24.91 3.89 -17.03
C LYS A 364 23.68 3.30 -16.39
N THR A 365 22.53 3.95 -16.57
CA THR A 365 21.25 3.56 -15.98
C THR A 365 20.44 2.68 -16.93
N THR A 366 19.33 2.15 -16.42
CA THR A 366 18.35 1.39 -17.22
C THR A 366 17.35 2.28 -17.93
N LEU A 367 17.27 3.57 -17.59
CA LEU A 367 16.33 4.51 -18.19
C LEU A 367 16.44 4.49 -19.72
N ASP A 368 15.33 4.54 -20.40
CA ASP A 368 15.22 4.85 -21.81
C ASP A 368 14.61 6.24 -21.95
N LEU A 369 15.41 7.20 -22.41
CA LEU A 369 14.99 8.61 -22.42
C LEU A 369 13.81 8.85 -23.37
N ASP A 370 13.65 8.05 -24.43
CA ASP A 370 12.53 8.20 -25.36
C ASP A 370 11.23 7.68 -24.73
N VAL A 371 11.31 6.58 -23.96
CA VAL A 371 10.19 6.06 -23.13
C VAL A 371 9.82 7.06 -22.04
N GLN A 372 10.81 7.64 -21.37
CA GLN A 372 10.61 8.65 -20.33
C GLN A 372 9.91 9.91 -20.88
N ASN A 373 10.40 10.45 -21.98
CA ASN A 373 9.80 11.63 -22.63
C ASN A 373 8.34 11.38 -23.04
N THR A 374 8.04 10.17 -23.51
CA THR A 374 6.65 9.76 -23.82
C THR A 374 5.78 9.74 -22.59
N LEU A 375 6.30 9.21 -21.47
CA LEU A 375 5.59 9.16 -20.18
C LEU A 375 5.34 10.59 -19.64
N GLU A 376 6.34 11.46 -19.68
CA GLU A 376 6.24 12.87 -19.25
C GLU A 376 5.23 13.65 -20.09
N ALA A 377 5.28 13.50 -21.42
CA ALA A 377 4.34 14.15 -22.32
C ALA A 377 2.87 13.73 -22.07
N ASN A 378 2.65 12.47 -21.79
CA ASN A 378 1.32 11.97 -21.47
C ASN A 378 0.86 12.41 -20.07
N MET A 379 1.77 12.50 -19.09
CA MET A 379 1.47 13.04 -17.78
C MET A 379 1.06 14.52 -17.87
N GLU A 380 1.81 15.32 -18.63
CA GLU A 380 1.44 16.70 -18.93
C GLU A 380 0.07 16.78 -19.64
N ALA A 381 -0.17 15.88 -20.60
CA ALA A 381 -1.42 15.88 -21.38
C ALA A 381 -2.67 15.63 -20.52
N ILE A 382 -2.59 14.79 -19.48
CA ILE A 382 -3.74 14.54 -18.62
C ILE A 382 -4.00 15.73 -17.66
N PHE A 383 -2.96 16.37 -17.16
CA PHE A 383 -3.10 17.53 -16.26
C PHE A 383 -3.44 18.83 -17.01
N SER A 384 -2.96 19.01 -18.24
CA SER A 384 -3.34 20.14 -19.09
C SER A 384 -4.72 20.01 -19.75
N GLY A 385 -5.32 18.80 -19.69
CA GLY A 385 -6.63 18.52 -20.31
C GLY A 385 -6.55 18.20 -21.79
N LYS A 386 -5.35 17.96 -22.35
CA LYS A 386 -5.17 17.46 -23.73
C LYS A 386 -5.52 15.96 -23.83
N MET A 387 -5.39 15.20 -22.75
CA MET A 387 -5.80 13.80 -22.68
C MET A 387 -7.13 13.69 -21.95
N THR A 388 -8.19 13.42 -22.71
CA THR A 388 -9.57 13.33 -22.22
C THR A 388 -10.28 12.13 -22.83
N ASN A 389 -11.37 11.69 -22.19
CA ASN A 389 -12.29 10.69 -22.73
C ASN A 389 -13.70 10.86 -22.11
N ARG A 390 -14.58 9.89 -22.42
CA ARG A 390 -15.94 9.83 -21.90
C ARG A 390 -15.98 9.79 -20.35
N ASP A 391 -15.04 9.12 -19.69
CA ASP A 391 -15.05 8.88 -18.25
C ASP A 391 -14.77 10.14 -17.44
N CYS A 392 -14.18 11.15 -18.03
CA CYS A 392 -14.10 12.51 -17.48
C CYS A 392 -15.00 13.52 -18.22
N GLY A 393 -16.00 13.03 -18.95
CA GLY A 393 -16.98 13.87 -19.66
C GLY A 393 -16.32 14.77 -20.73
N TYR A 394 -15.23 14.29 -21.36
CA TYR A 394 -14.41 15.04 -22.33
C TYR A 394 -13.89 16.38 -21.79
N ARG A 395 -13.74 16.48 -20.45
CA ARG A 395 -13.15 17.63 -19.75
C ARG A 395 -11.72 17.32 -19.31
N ASN A 396 -11.05 18.29 -18.71
CA ASN A 396 -9.80 18.04 -18.01
C ASN A 396 -10.02 16.98 -16.91
N CYS A 397 -9.43 15.79 -17.07
CA CYS A 397 -9.67 14.65 -16.20
C CYS A 397 -9.17 14.91 -14.77
N ALA A 398 -8.06 15.62 -14.59
CA ALA A 398 -7.54 15.95 -13.26
C ALA A 398 -8.51 16.84 -12.49
N SER A 399 -9.01 17.90 -13.12
CA SER A 399 -9.99 18.81 -12.52
C SER A 399 -11.34 18.12 -12.29
N TYR A 400 -11.78 17.27 -13.22
CA TYR A 400 -13.04 16.53 -13.10
C TYR A 400 -13.00 15.55 -11.93
N ALA A 401 -11.96 14.72 -11.87
CA ALA A 401 -11.79 13.72 -10.81
C ALA A 401 -11.31 14.33 -9.49
N GLY A 402 -10.65 15.48 -9.52
CA GLY A 402 -10.16 16.20 -8.36
C GLY A 402 -8.85 15.63 -7.82
N PHE A 403 -7.99 15.08 -8.68
CA PHE A 403 -6.63 14.73 -8.30
C PHE A 403 -5.64 15.83 -8.68
N SER A 404 -4.66 16.05 -7.81
CA SER A 404 -3.61 17.05 -7.99
C SER A 404 -2.27 16.47 -8.39
N ASN A 405 -2.07 15.17 -8.15
CA ASN A 405 -0.81 14.47 -8.38
C ASN A 405 -1.00 13.15 -9.12
N GLY A 406 0.10 12.64 -9.71
CA GLY A 406 0.16 11.36 -10.38
C GLY A 406 1.58 10.82 -10.42
N ALA A 407 1.72 9.51 -10.40
CA ALA A 407 2.99 8.80 -10.55
C ALA A 407 2.83 7.62 -11.50
N ALA A 408 3.90 7.29 -12.22
CA ALA A 408 3.90 6.16 -13.14
C ALA A 408 5.30 5.57 -13.30
N ALA A 409 5.35 4.27 -13.59
CA ALA A 409 6.60 3.55 -13.88
C ALA A 409 6.40 2.52 -14.99
N ILE A 410 7.43 2.34 -15.81
CA ILE A 410 7.45 1.36 -16.90
C ILE A 410 8.71 0.50 -16.77
N GLU A 411 8.54 -0.82 -16.79
CA GLU A 411 9.58 -1.82 -16.63
C GLU A 411 9.63 -2.75 -17.84
N ASP A 412 10.83 -3.10 -18.29
CA ASP A 412 11.08 -4.21 -19.23
C ASP A 412 10.82 -5.54 -18.50
N THR A 413 9.79 -6.27 -18.94
CA THR A 413 9.38 -7.51 -18.29
C THR A 413 10.43 -8.61 -18.33
N LYS A 414 11.31 -8.64 -19.34
CA LYS A 414 12.32 -9.70 -19.49
C LYS A 414 13.52 -9.53 -18.58
N THR A 415 13.84 -8.26 -18.25
CA THR A 415 15.10 -7.94 -17.55
C THR A 415 14.91 -7.33 -16.16
N GLY A 416 13.69 -6.89 -15.80
CA GLY A 416 13.46 -6.15 -14.56
C GLY A 416 14.04 -4.73 -14.59
N GLN A 417 14.43 -4.23 -15.77
CA GLN A 417 14.99 -2.91 -15.91
C GLN A 417 13.90 -1.83 -15.92
N LEU A 418 13.98 -0.89 -15.01
CA LEU A 418 13.07 0.25 -14.96
C LEU A 418 13.43 1.23 -16.09
N LEU A 419 12.54 1.36 -17.07
CA LEU A 419 12.77 2.14 -18.30
C LEU A 419 12.36 3.60 -18.15
N ALA A 420 11.34 3.88 -17.33
CA ALA A 420 10.83 5.22 -17.09
C ALA A 420 10.19 5.32 -15.71
N LEU A 421 10.26 6.49 -15.10
CA LEU A 421 9.70 6.79 -13.79
C LEU A 421 9.27 8.25 -13.68
N MET A 422 8.04 8.48 -13.28
CA MET A 422 7.57 9.78 -12.78
C MET A 422 7.08 9.60 -11.34
N GLY A 423 7.67 10.37 -10.42
CA GLY A 423 7.29 10.37 -9.01
C GLY A 423 6.20 11.39 -8.66
N SER A 424 5.97 12.37 -9.53
CA SER A 424 4.91 13.36 -9.40
C SER A 424 4.42 13.78 -10.79
N ARG A 425 3.36 14.59 -10.83
CA ARG A 425 2.84 15.16 -12.09
C ARG A 425 3.87 16.02 -12.85
N ASP A 426 4.73 16.69 -12.11
CA ASP A 426 5.83 17.51 -12.59
C ASP A 426 6.80 17.71 -11.42
N PHE A 427 8.10 17.48 -11.67
CA PHE A 427 9.14 17.61 -10.65
C PHE A 427 9.23 19.01 -10.05
N ASN A 428 8.98 20.04 -10.86
CA ASN A 428 9.02 21.44 -10.45
C ASN A 428 7.69 21.96 -9.91
N TYR A 429 6.67 21.08 -9.77
CA TYR A 429 5.39 21.51 -9.25
C TYR A 429 5.50 22.00 -7.79
N PRO A 430 5.01 23.22 -7.47
CA PRO A 430 5.16 23.80 -6.13
C PRO A 430 4.53 22.93 -5.04
N GLY A 431 5.27 22.72 -3.98
CA GLY A 431 4.82 22.04 -2.76
C GLY A 431 5.13 20.55 -2.70
N PHE A 432 4.91 19.79 -3.76
CA PHE A 432 5.11 18.33 -3.73
C PHE A 432 5.82 17.75 -4.98
N GLY A 433 6.17 18.57 -5.96
CA GLY A 433 6.74 18.08 -7.22
C GLY A 433 7.97 17.19 -7.04
N GLN A 434 8.79 17.47 -6.04
CA GLN A 434 9.99 16.70 -5.73
C GLN A 434 9.72 15.45 -4.89
N ASP A 435 8.52 15.30 -4.34
CA ASP A 435 8.14 14.09 -3.62
C ASP A 435 7.93 12.93 -4.61
N ASN A 436 8.61 11.82 -4.37
CA ASN A 436 8.50 10.65 -5.22
C ASN A 436 7.37 9.74 -4.76
N ALA A 437 6.14 9.99 -5.23
CA ALA A 437 4.98 9.16 -4.92
C ALA A 437 5.12 7.72 -5.44
N ALA A 438 5.99 7.47 -6.43
CA ALA A 438 6.25 6.10 -6.89
C ALA A 438 6.96 5.22 -5.84
N THR A 439 7.60 5.84 -4.85
CA THR A 439 8.23 5.16 -3.70
C THR A 439 7.44 5.28 -2.40
N ALA A 440 6.34 6.03 -2.40
CA ALA A 440 5.45 6.17 -1.25
C ALA A 440 4.56 4.91 -1.09
N PHE A 441 4.16 4.64 0.16
CA PHE A 441 3.21 3.55 0.45
C PHE A 441 1.78 4.04 0.24
N ILE A 442 1.18 3.65 -0.87
CA ILE A 442 -0.17 4.03 -1.26
C ILE A 442 -1.01 2.77 -1.43
N GLN A 443 -2.25 2.79 -0.99
CA GLN A 443 -3.15 1.64 -1.09
C GLN A 443 -3.49 1.33 -2.55
N PRO A 444 -3.16 0.12 -3.06
CA PRO A 444 -3.36 -0.24 -4.46
C PRO A 444 -4.81 -0.57 -4.79
N GLY A 445 -5.67 -0.72 -3.78
CA GLY A 445 -7.03 -1.15 -3.98
C GLY A 445 -7.11 -2.48 -4.74
N SER A 446 -8.10 -2.61 -5.59
CA SER A 446 -8.36 -3.84 -6.35
C SER A 446 -7.23 -4.27 -7.29
N SER A 447 -6.20 -3.47 -7.53
CA SER A 447 -5.07 -3.89 -8.36
C SER A 447 -4.20 -4.96 -7.70
N ILE A 448 -4.39 -5.25 -6.39
CA ILE A 448 -3.74 -6.36 -5.70
C ILE A 448 -4.38 -7.74 -5.97
N LYS A 449 -5.66 -7.77 -6.39
CA LYS A 449 -6.44 -9.01 -6.55
C LYS A 449 -5.79 -10.08 -7.44
N PRO A 450 -5.08 -9.76 -8.54
CA PRO A 450 -4.41 -10.77 -9.36
C PRO A 450 -3.52 -11.73 -8.56
N PHE A 451 -2.83 -11.22 -7.54
CA PHE A 451 -1.95 -12.03 -6.70
C PHE A 451 -2.72 -12.91 -5.71
N VAL A 452 -3.87 -12.44 -5.22
CA VAL A 452 -4.77 -13.23 -4.37
C VAL A 452 -5.29 -14.44 -5.13
N TYR A 453 -5.70 -14.23 -6.40
CA TYR A 453 -6.15 -15.31 -7.27
C TYR A 453 -4.99 -16.18 -7.78
N ALA A 454 -3.80 -15.64 -7.97
CA ALA A 454 -2.62 -16.45 -8.26
C ALA A 454 -2.33 -17.46 -7.13
N GLN A 455 -2.50 -17.06 -5.88
CA GLN A 455 -2.39 -17.98 -4.74
C GLN A 455 -3.54 -19.01 -4.74
N LEU A 456 -4.76 -18.61 -5.05
CA LEU A 456 -5.91 -19.52 -5.17
C LEU A 456 -5.68 -20.58 -6.25
N PHE A 457 -5.10 -20.21 -7.39
CA PHE A 457 -4.79 -21.12 -8.50
C PHE A 457 -3.52 -21.94 -8.28
N SER A 458 -2.72 -21.64 -7.25
CA SER A 458 -1.60 -22.50 -6.85
C SER A 458 -2.12 -23.79 -6.22
N GLU A 459 -1.31 -24.85 -6.25
CA GLU A 459 -1.68 -26.13 -5.64
C GLU A 459 -1.97 -25.96 -4.15
N GLN A 460 -3.18 -26.36 -3.74
CA GLN A 460 -3.68 -26.12 -2.39
C GLN A 460 -3.21 -27.16 -1.36
N GLY A 461 -2.55 -28.22 -1.81
CA GLY A 461 -2.06 -29.32 -0.98
C GLY A 461 -2.94 -30.58 -1.01
N SER A 462 -2.39 -31.67 -0.44
CA SER A 462 -3.03 -32.99 -0.48
C SER A 462 -4.43 -32.97 0.17
N GLY A 463 -5.41 -33.50 -0.53
CA GLY A 463 -6.79 -33.61 -0.05
C GLY A 463 -7.60 -32.31 -0.07
N LYS A 464 -7.00 -31.19 -0.52
CA LYS A 464 -7.68 -29.90 -0.63
C LYS A 464 -8.16 -29.65 -2.05
N GLN A 465 -9.21 -28.85 -2.17
CA GLN A 465 -9.76 -28.47 -3.47
C GLN A 465 -8.81 -27.51 -4.18
N ASN A 466 -8.52 -27.77 -5.44
CA ASN A 466 -7.83 -26.86 -6.36
C ASN A 466 -8.82 -26.06 -7.21
N TYR A 467 -8.38 -24.93 -7.76
CA TYR A 467 -9.23 -23.95 -8.40
C TYR A 467 -8.69 -23.56 -9.77
N GLY A 468 -9.59 -23.10 -10.66
CA GLY A 468 -9.26 -22.54 -11.96
C GLY A 468 -10.21 -21.41 -12.34
N SER A 469 -10.13 -20.91 -13.58
CA SER A 469 -10.89 -19.75 -14.01
C SER A 469 -12.42 -19.93 -13.96
N GLY A 470 -12.90 -21.15 -14.15
CA GLY A 470 -14.33 -21.49 -14.09
C GLY A 470 -14.83 -21.89 -12.69
N SER A 471 -13.95 -21.94 -11.67
CA SER A 471 -14.39 -22.20 -10.29
C SER A 471 -15.34 -21.11 -9.82
N VAL A 472 -16.38 -21.49 -9.06
CA VAL A 472 -17.39 -20.55 -8.58
C VAL A 472 -17.03 -20.02 -7.21
N LEU A 473 -16.97 -18.70 -7.09
CA LEU A 473 -16.91 -17.94 -5.85
C LEU A 473 -18.07 -16.95 -5.89
N ALA A 474 -19.18 -17.31 -5.26
CA ALA A 474 -20.39 -16.52 -5.34
C ALA A 474 -20.21 -15.10 -4.86
N ASP A 475 -20.69 -14.15 -5.61
CA ASP A 475 -20.72 -12.74 -5.27
C ASP A 475 -22.03 -12.41 -4.54
N THR A 476 -22.16 -12.94 -3.32
CA THR A 476 -23.33 -12.82 -2.46
C THR A 476 -22.97 -12.12 -1.16
N LYS A 477 -23.92 -11.43 -0.51
CA LYS A 477 -23.70 -10.84 0.81
C LYS A 477 -23.17 -11.90 1.78
N THR A 478 -21.96 -11.69 2.26
CA THR A 478 -21.24 -12.66 3.09
C THR A 478 -20.65 -11.94 4.30
N THR A 479 -20.89 -12.52 5.50
CA THR A 479 -20.24 -12.08 6.74
C THR A 479 -19.06 -13.01 7.00
N PHE A 480 -17.87 -12.42 7.09
CA PHE A 480 -16.63 -13.11 7.40
C PHE A 480 -16.31 -13.08 8.90
N PRO A 481 -15.33 -13.86 9.39
CA PRO A 481 -14.90 -13.82 10.77
C PRO A 481 -14.62 -12.38 11.26
N GLY A 482 -14.99 -12.10 12.53
CA GLY A 482 -14.88 -10.75 13.11
C GLY A 482 -16.03 -9.81 12.71
N ASN A 483 -17.17 -10.34 12.27
CA ASN A 483 -18.35 -9.60 11.79
C ASN A 483 -18.06 -8.69 10.59
N TYR A 484 -17.03 -9.01 9.82
CA TYR A 484 -16.66 -8.26 8.64
C TYR A 484 -17.61 -8.55 7.49
N THR A 485 -18.45 -7.58 7.11
CA THR A 485 -19.47 -7.68 6.05
C THR A 485 -19.18 -6.65 4.95
N PRO A 486 -18.20 -6.93 4.09
CA PRO A 486 -17.82 -6.00 3.01
C PRO A 486 -18.89 -5.93 1.91
N GLN A 487 -18.78 -4.88 1.11
CA GLN A 487 -19.62 -4.66 -0.06
C GLN A 487 -18.79 -4.53 -1.33
N ASN A 488 -19.42 -4.72 -2.48
CA ASN A 488 -18.84 -4.37 -3.78
C ASN A 488 -18.88 -2.85 -3.99
N ALA A 489 -18.05 -2.35 -4.90
CA ALA A 489 -17.95 -0.91 -5.16
C ALA A 489 -19.27 -0.28 -5.67
N ASP A 490 -20.12 -1.07 -6.31
CA ASP A 490 -21.44 -0.69 -6.84
C ASP A 490 -22.60 -1.02 -5.88
N ASN A 491 -22.30 -1.52 -4.69
CA ASN A 491 -23.26 -2.02 -3.68
C ASN A 491 -24.22 -3.11 -4.21
N LYS A 492 -23.86 -3.77 -5.32
CA LYS A 492 -24.65 -4.85 -5.93
C LYS A 492 -23.93 -6.19 -5.82
N PHE A 493 -24.68 -7.26 -5.91
CA PHE A 493 -24.16 -8.63 -5.93
C PHE A 493 -24.56 -9.29 -7.26
N GLN A 494 -23.65 -10.09 -7.83
CA GLN A 494 -23.88 -10.80 -9.10
C GLN A 494 -24.21 -12.28 -8.91
N ASN A 495 -24.41 -12.71 -7.67
CA ASN A 495 -24.74 -14.07 -7.24
C ASN A 495 -23.76 -15.12 -7.77
N ASN A 496 -24.18 -16.01 -8.66
CA ASN A 496 -23.32 -17.02 -9.25
C ASN A 496 -22.37 -16.37 -10.25
N ILE A 497 -21.10 -16.33 -9.91
CA ILE A 497 -20.04 -15.80 -10.76
C ILE A 497 -18.80 -16.71 -10.68
N ASN A 498 -18.21 -17.00 -11.80
CA ASN A 498 -16.95 -17.72 -11.82
C ASN A 498 -15.77 -16.81 -11.54
N VAL A 499 -14.61 -17.38 -11.23
CA VAL A 499 -13.42 -16.62 -10.87
C VAL A 499 -12.92 -15.74 -12.02
N ARG A 500 -13.08 -16.15 -13.29
CA ARG A 500 -12.75 -15.32 -14.46
C ARG A 500 -13.51 -14.00 -14.41
N GLU A 501 -14.81 -14.08 -14.30
CA GLU A 501 -15.67 -12.90 -14.24
C GLU A 501 -15.45 -12.09 -12.96
N ALA A 502 -15.26 -12.76 -11.82
CA ALA A 502 -15.01 -12.12 -10.53
C ALA A 502 -13.75 -11.26 -10.54
N LEU A 503 -12.64 -11.78 -11.08
CA LEU A 503 -11.39 -11.04 -11.19
C LEU A 503 -11.48 -9.94 -12.25
N ALA A 504 -11.98 -10.26 -13.44
CA ALA A 504 -12.10 -9.33 -14.57
C ALA A 504 -13.01 -8.13 -14.20
N ARG A 505 -14.15 -8.40 -13.54
CA ARG A 505 -15.12 -7.41 -13.09
C ARG A 505 -14.78 -6.82 -11.70
N SER A 506 -13.63 -7.18 -11.15
CA SER A 506 -13.13 -6.58 -9.90
C SER A 506 -14.03 -6.75 -8.66
N ARG A 507 -14.81 -7.84 -8.57
CA ARG A 507 -15.73 -8.06 -7.44
C ARG A 507 -14.96 -8.22 -6.14
N ASN A 508 -15.47 -7.61 -5.05
CA ASN A 508 -14.81 -7.64 -3.74
C ASN A 508 -15.06 -8.96 -3.01
N ILE A 509 -16.33 -9.39 -2.95
CA ILE A 509 -16.70 -10.56 -2.15
C ILE A 509 -15.97 -11.82 -2.60
N PRO A 510 -15.91 -12.16 -3.91
CA PRO A 510 -15.14 -13.31 -4.38
C PRO A 510 -13.65 -13.21 -4.06
N ALA A 511 -13.04 -12.02 -4.13
CA ALA A 511 -11.64 -11.84 -3.79
C ALA A 511 -11.36 -12.07 -2.30
N ILE A 512 -12.25 -11.63 -1.43
CA ILE A 512 -12.16 -11.86 0.02
C ILE A 512 -12.39 -13.35 0.33
N LYS A 513 -13.33 -14.03 -0.35
CA LYS A 513 -13.51 -15.49 -0.26
C LYS A 513 -12.26 -16.24 -0.71
N ALA A 514 -11.63 -15.83 -1.81
CA ALA A 514 -10.36 -16.41 -2.28
C ALA A 514 -9.27 -16.27 -1.22
N MET A 515 -9.13 -15.09 -0.63
CA MET A 515 -8.18 -14.88 0.47
C MET A 515 -8.48 -15.76 1.67
N ALA A 516 -9.74 -15.86 2.08
CA ALA A 516 -10.15 -16.70 3.20
C ALA A 516 -9.84 -18.19 2.95
N ILE A 517 -10.08 -18.68 1.74
CA ILE A 517 -9.72 -20.05 1.35
C ILE A 517 -8.19 -20.24 1.42
N ASN A 518 -7.42 -19.31 0.87
CA ASN A 518 -5.96 -19.36 0.91
C ASN A 518 -5.44 -19.42 2.35
N GLU A 519 -5.98 -18.58 3.24
CA GLU A 519 -5.59 -18.52 4.64
C GLU A 519 -6.01 -19.77 5.43
N GLN A 520 -7.18 -20.35 5.14
CA GLN A 520 -7.60 -21.63 5.71
C GLN A 520 -6.70 -22.79 5.26
N ASN A 521 -6.26 -22.76 4.02
CA ASN A 521 -5.43 -23.83 3.45
C ASN A 521 -3.97 -23.71 3.85
N ASN A 522 -3.43 -22.51 3.82
CA ASN A 522 -2.03 -22.22 4.17
C ASN A 522 -1.90 -20.76 4.63
N SER A 523 -1.95 -20.57 5.94
CA SER A 523 -1.92 -19.23 6.54
C SER A 523 -0.68 -18.44 6.17
N GLY A 524 -0.87 -17.19 5.78
CA GLY A 524 0.20 -16.28 5.36
C GLY A 524 0.72 -16.48 3.94
N SER A 525 0.25 -17.51 3.22
CA SER A 525 0.76 -17.83 1.89
C SER A 525 0.48 -16.73 0.86
N THR A 526 -0.68 -16.10 0.93
CA THR A 526 -1.05 -15.02 0.00
C THR A 526 -0.15 -13.81 0.17
N TRP A 527 0.12 -13.37 1.41
CA TRP A 527 1.04 -12.25 1.67
C TRP A 527 2.48 -12.61 1.27
N ALA A 528 2.90 -13.85 1.52
CA ALA A 528 4.22 -14.34 1.09
C ALA A 528 4.36 -14.29 -0.43
N LEU A 529 3.34 -14.76 -1.19
CA LEU A 529 3.33 -14.70 -2.65
C LEU A 529 3.38 -13.25 -3.15
N ILE A 530 2.56 -12.35 -2.61
CA ILE A 530 2.53 -10.93 -2.98
C ILE A 530 3.91 -10.29 -2.78
N ARG A 531 4.55 -10.54 -1.63
CA ARG A 531 5.88 -10.00 -1.32
C ARG A 531 6.97 -10.59 -2.21
N ASN A 532 6.94 -11.89 -2.42
CA ASN A 532 7.91 -12.58 -3.28
C ASN A 532 7.75 -12.19 -4.76
N ALA A 533 6.55 -11.84 -5.19
CA ALA A 533 6.30 -11.37 -6.55
C ALA A 533 6.87 -9.97 -6.84
N GLY A 534 7.18 -9.18 -5.82
CA GLY A 534 7.76 -7.84 -5.99
C GLY A 534 7.21 -6.79 -5.03
N ASN A 535 5.99 -6.93 -4.51
CA ASN A 535 5.41 -6.01 -3.52
C ASN A 535 6.00 -6.25 -2.11
N LYS A 536 7.30 -6.09 -2.01
CA LYS A 536 8.15 -6.49 -0.89
C LYS A 536 7.64 -6.11 0.50
N TYR A 537 7.00 -4.96 0.61
CA TYR A 537 6.57 -4.39 1.89
C TYR A 537 5.05 -4.50 2.13
N TYR A 538 4.31 -5.22 1.27
CA TYR A 538 2.86 -5.33 1.40
C TYR A 538 2.45 -5.95 2.73
N CYS A 539 1.62 -5.24 3.50
CA CYS A 539 1.15 -5.63 4.84
C CYS A 539 2.26 -5.93 5.85
N THR A 540 3.38 -5.17 5.82
CA THR A 540 4.48 -5.36 6.78
C THR A 540 4.60 -4.24 7.81
N ASN A 541 4.00 -3.08 7.57
CA ASN A 541 4.24 -1.88 8.37
C ASN A 541 3.03 -1.50 9.24
N GLY A 542 3.27 -1.22 10.51
CA GLY A 542 2.29 -0.61 11.41
C GLY A 542 0.92 -1.31 11.45
N SER A 543 -0.16 -0.55 11.26
CA SER A 543 -1.55 -1.05 11.22
C SER A 543 -1.83 -1.97 10.02
N ASP A 544 -1.07 -1.86 8.93
CA ASP A 544 -1.23 -2.69 7.74
C ASP A 544 -0.97 -4.17 8.03
N ALA A 545 -0.09 -4.48 9.00
CA ALA A 545 0.19 -5.86 9.41
C ALA A 545 -1.04 -6.58 10.00
N GLN A 546 -2.09 -5.84 10.41
CA GLN A 546 -3.33 -6.36 10.97
C GLN A 546 -4.51 -6.33 10.00
N ALA A 547 -4.27 -6.01 8.73
CA ALA A 547 -5.34 -5.82 7.74
C ALA A 547 -6.22 -7.06 7.48
N GLY A 548 -5.72 -8.26 7.78
CA GLY A 548 -6.49 -9.50 7.64
C GLY A 548 -7.05 -9.69 6.22
N LEU A 549 -8.32 -10.10 6.13
CA LEU A 549 -8.98 -10.37 4.85
C LEU A 549 -9.15 -9.12 3.96
N SER A 550 -9.19 -7.91 4.53
CA SER A 550 -9.31 -6.68 3.74
C SER A 550 -8.09 -6.42 2.86
N SER A 551 -6.94 -7.02 3.19
CA SER A 551 -5.74 -6.96 2.33
C SER A 551 -5.98 -7.52 0.93
N SER A 552 -6.92 -8.45 0.76
CA SER A 552 -7.30 -8.99 -0.55
C SER A 552 -7.87 -7.96 -1.53
N ILE A 553 -8.35 -6.85 -1.00
CA ILE A 553 -8.90 -5.73 -1.78
C ILE A 553 -8.01 -4.48 -1.72
N GLY A 554 -6.78 -4.62 -1.20
CA GLY A 554 -5.74 -3.59 -1.28
C GLY A 554 -5.78 -2.56 -0.16
N SER A 555 -6.14 -2.95 1.06
CA SER A 555 -6.14 -2.06 2.22
C SER A 555 -4.73 -1.72 2.75
N CYS A 556 -3.72 -2.53 2.42
CA CYS A 556 -2.32 -2.24 2.75
C CYS A 556 -1.66 -1.35 1.70
N GLY A 557 -0.73 -0.51 2.13
CA GLY A 557 0.06 0.31 1.22
C GLY A 557 1.11 -0.51 0.43
N THR A 558 1.33 -0.13 -0.83
CA THR A 558 2.43 -0.62 -1.66
C THR A 558 3.12 0.53 -2.37
N ARG A 559 4.39 0.36 -2.74
CA ARG A 559 5.08 1.32 -3.59
C ARG A 559 4.78 1.03 -5.05
N LEU A 560 4.56 2.05 -5.86
CA LEU A 560 4.23 1.88 -7.28
C LEU A 560 5.35 1.13 -8.03
N ILE A 561 6.62 1.42 -7.72
CA ILE A 561 7.77 0.72 -8.31
C ILE A 561 7.79 -0.77 -7.96
N ASP A 562 7.39 -1.15 -6.75
CA ASP A 562 7.29 -2.56 -6.36
C ASP A 562 6.10 -3.23 -7.06
N HIS A 563 5.02 -2.49 -7.24
CA HIS A 563 3.80 -3.00 -7.87
C HIS A 563 3.99 -3.28 -9.35
N VAL A 564 4.71 -2.41 -10.08
CA VAL A 564 5.04 -2.66 -11.50
C VAL A 564 5.93 -3.89 -11.66
N ASN A 565 6.90 -4.12 -10.76
CA ASN A 565 7.74 -5.32 -10.78
C ASN A 565 6.95 -6.60 -10.45
N ALA A 566 5.97 -6.51 -9.53
CA ALA A 566 5.09 -7.63 -9.23
C ALA A 566 4.23 -8.00 -10.45
N TYR A 567 3.70 -7.03 -11.20
CA TYR A 567 3.00 -7.28 -12.46
C TYR A 567 3.93 -7.86 -13.54
N ALA A 568 5.17 -7.38 -13.62
CA ALA A 568 6.19 -7.98 -14.48
C ALA A 568 6.49 -9.43 -14.10
N THR A 569 6.39 -9.80 -12.83
CA THR A 569 6.52 -11.20 -12.38
C THR A 569 5.38 -12.07 -12.91
N LEU A 570 4.15 -11.58 -12.95
CA LEU A 570 3.04 -12.28 -13.62
C LEU A 570 3.31 -12.44 -15.13
N SER A 571 3.80 -11.38 -15.79
CA SER A 571 4.21 -11.40 -17.19
C SER A 571 5.26 -12.50 -17.49
N ARG A 572 6.17 -12.73 -16.56
CA ARG A 572 7.21 -13.79 -16.63
C ARG A 572 6.69 -15.17 -16.21
N GLN A 573 5.38 -15.39 -16.25
CA GLN A 573 4.75 -16.63 -15.78
C GLN A 573 5.19 -17.01 -14.35
N GLY A 574 5.31 -16.03 -13.50
CA GLY A 574 5.63 -16.20 -12.09
C GLY A 574 7.12 -16.20 -11.72
N ALA A 575 8.01 -15.96 -12.67
CA ALA A 575 9.45 -15.82 -12.42
C ALA A 575 9.76 -14.38 -11.96
N PHE A 576 10.14 -14.23 -10.71
CA PHE A 576 10.61 -12.96 -10.16
C PHE A 576 12.00 -12.62 -10.66
N VAL A 577 12.17 -11.42 -11.19
CA VAL A 577 13.44 -10.79 -11.55
C VAL A 577 13.57 -9.53 -10.69
N PRO A 578 14.67 -9.34 -9.94
CA PRO A 578 14.89 -8.13 -9.19
C PRO A 578 14.85 -6.90 -10.09
N GLN A 579 14.05 -5.91 -9.69
CA GLN A 579 14.03 -4.63 -10.39
C GLN A 579 15.40 -3.96 -10.28
N THR A 580 15.86 -3.37 -11.37
CA THR A 580 17.13 -2.65 -11.41
C THR A 580 16.99 -1.31 -12.13
N THR A 581 17.79 -0.34 -11.67
CA THR A 581 17.90 1.01 -12.24
C THR A 581 19.29 1.29 -12.80
N ILE A 582 20.27 0.42 -12.51
CA ILE A 582 21.69 0.61 -12.86
C ILE A 582 22.17 -0.55 -13.71
N LEU A 583 22.73 -0.23 -14.87
CA LEU A 583 23.39 -1.21 -15.74
C LEU A 583 24.88 -1.33 -15.42
N LYS A 584 25.56 -0.17 -15.24
CA LYS A 584 27.00 -0.17 -14.96
C LYS A 584 27.39 1.10 -14.23
N VAL A 585 28.34 0.96 -13.29
CA VAL A 585 29.02 2.09 -12.65
C VAL A 585 30.51 1.90 -12.80
N SER A 586 31.20 2.91 -13.29
CA SER A 586 32.66 2.96 -13.37
C SER A 586 33.18 4.20 -12.64
N ASN A 587 34.37 4.10 -12.05
CA ASN A 587 35.04 5.23 -11.46
C ASN A 587 35.79 6.08 -12.55
N SER A 588 36.42 7.15 -12.14
CA SER A 588 37.19 8.04 -13.01
C SER A 588 38.36 7.35 -13.75
N ASN A 589 38.83 6.20 -13.23
CA ASN A 589 39.90 5.41 -13.85
C ASN A 589 39.36 4.38 -14.86
N GLY A 590 38.02 4.31 -15.05
CA GLY A 590 37.38 3.32 -15.92
C GLY A 590 37.15 1.96 -15.27
N GLU A 591 37.52 1.77 -13.99
CA GLU A 591 37.28 0.52 -13.27
C GLU A 591 35.80 0.33 -13.00
N THR A 592 35.29 -0.87 -13.24
CA THR A 592 33.88 -1.21 -13.00
C THR A 592 33.66 -1.48 -11.52
N LEU A 593 32.88 -0.62 -10.88
CA LEU A 593 32.45 -0.77 -9.48
C LEU A 593 31.21 -1.64 -9.33
N LYS A 594 30.30 -1.55 -10.30
CA LYS A 594 29.06 -2.32 -10.33
C LYS A 594 28.65 -2.61 -11.76
N GLU A 595 28.11 -3.81 -11.99
CA GLU A 595 27.53 -4.21 -13.27
C GLU A 595 26.31 -5.08 -13.05
N TYR A 596 25.26 -4.84 -13.83
CA TYR A 596 24.02 -5.60 -13.79
C TYR A 596 24.28 -7.06 -14.16
N LYS A 597 23.75 -7.97 -13.36
CA LYS A 597 23.70 -9.41 -13.62
C LYS A 597 22.26 -9.89 -13.57
N ALA A 598 21.81 -10.50 -14.65
CA ALA A 598 20.48 -11.09 -14.71
C ALA A 598 20.36 -12.23 -13.69
N SER A 599 19.26 -12.22 -12.96
CA SER A 599 18.88 -13.32 -12.07
C SER A 599 17.37 -13.48 -12.06
N SER A 600 16.89 -14.70 -11.91
CA SER A 600 15.46 -14.95 -11.78
C SER A 600 15.21 -16.08 -10.79
N LYS A 601 14.02 -16.05 -10.17
CA LYS A 601 13.56 -17.08 -9.24
C LYS A 601 12.08 -17.32 -9.45
N GLN A 602 11.67 -18.60 -9.67
CA GLN A 602 10.24 -18.94 -9.71
C GLN A 602 9.60 -18.73 -8.33
N VAL A 603 8.57 -17.89 -8.26
CA VAL A 603 7.89 -17.53 -7.00
C VAL A 603 6.37 -17.73 -7.06
N ILE A 604 5.80 -17.78 -8.28
CA ILE A 604 4.40 -18.14 -8.52
C ILE A 604 4.40 -19.33 -9.46
N ASN A 605 3.52 -20.31 -9.23
CA ASN A 605 3.36 -21.44 -10.14
C ASN A 605 3.07 -20.92 -11.57
N PRO A 606 3.77 -21.37 -12.62
CA PRO A 606 3.56 -20.89 -13.99
C PRO A 606 2.12 -21.03 -14.50
N GLN A 607 1.45 -22.12 -14.15
CA GLN A 607 0.06 -22.37 -14.53
C GLN A 607 -0.88 -21.37 -13.82
N ALA A 608 -0.64 -21.08 -12.53
CA ALA A 608 -1.40 -20.08 -11.78
C ALA A 608 -1.21 -18.66 -12.35
N ALA A 609 0.04 -18.28 -12.66
CA ALA A 609 0.35 -17.00 -13.28
C ALA A 609 -0.29 -16.88 -14.68
N TYR A 610 -0.26 -17.96 -15.48
CA TYR A 610 -0.88 -17.98 -16.79
C TYR A 610 -2.41 -17.84 -16.71
N ILE A 611 -3.08 -18.52 -15.79
CA ILE A 611 -4.54 -18.38 -15.59
C ILE A 611 -4.91 -16.95 -15.26
N VAL A 612 -4.13 -16.30 -14.38
CA VAL A 612 -4.33 -14.87 -14.08
C VAL A 612 -4.12 -14.00 -15.31
N THR A 613 -3.07 -14.25 -16.09
CA THR A 613 -2.76 -13.52 -17.33
C THR A 613 -3.87 -13.63 -18.34
N ASP A 614 -4.38 -14.85 -18.57
CA ASP A 614 -5.49 -15.14 -19.47
C ASP A 614 -6.76 -14.39 -19.06
N ILE A 615 -7.09 -14.37 -17.75
CA ILE A 615 -8.25 -13.61 -17.23
C ILE A 615 -8.06 -12.11 -17.41
N LEU A 616 -6.88 -11.58 -17.07
CA LEU A 616 -6.61 -10.14 -17.20
C LEU A 616 -6.50 -9.68 -18.66
N GLY A 617 -6.19 -10.59 -19.58
CA GLY A 617 -6.21 -10.35 -21.02
C GLY A 617 -7.61 -10.43 -21.66
N ASP A 618 -8.60 -11.02 -20.97
CA ASP A 618 -9.94 -11.24 -21.50
C ASP A 618 -10.79 -9.96 -21.51
N SER A 619 -10.80 -9.24 -22.63
CA SER A 619 -11.58 -8.01 -22.80
C SER A 619 -13.10 -8.26 -22.70
N LYS A 620 -13.59 -9.44 -23.12
CA LYS A 620 -15.02 -9.80 -23.03
C LYS A 620 -15.45 -9.97 -21.57
N ALA A 621 -14.65 -10.64 -20.76
CA ALA A 621 -14.91 -10.80 -19.33
C ALA A 621 -14.93 -9.44 -18.60
N ARG A 622 -14.03 -8.53 -18.96
CA ARG A 622 -14.01 -7.15 -18.42
C ARG A 622 -15.23 -6.33 -18.82
N ALA A 623 -15.72 -6.48 -20.05
CA ALA A 623 -16.88 -5.73 -20.56
C ALA A 623 -18.18 -6.03 -19.80
N GLY A 624 -18.28 -7.19 -19.11
CA GLY A 624 -19.48 -7.63 -18.39
C GLY A 624 -19.89 -6.78 -17.17
N LEU A 625 -19.16 -5.69 -16.81
CA LEU A 625 -19.55 -4.74 -15.75
C LEU A 625 -20.55 -3.67 -16.21
N GLY A 626 -21.23 -3.87 -17.32
CA GLY A 626 -22.05 -2.83 -17.95
C GLY A 626 -21.20 -1.82 -18.73
N TRP A 627 -19.96 -2.12 -18.94
CA TRP A 627 -19.00 -1.34 -19.70
C TRP A 627 -18.93 -1.96 -21.10
N ASN A 628 -19.86 -1.56 -21.93
CA ASN A 628 -20.05 -2.11 -23.28
C ASN A 628 -18.89 -1.87 -24.25
N GLN A 629 -17.73 -1.42 -23.77
CA GLN A 629 -16.54 -1.14 -24.58
C GLN A 629 -15.26 -1.58 -23.87
N ASP A 630 -14.31 -2.08 -24.64
CA ASP A 630 -12.94 -2.27 -24.19
C ASP A 630 -12.38 -0.93 -23.70
N TYR A 631 -11.89 -0.87 -22.45
CA TYR A 631 -11.28 0.34 -21.91
C TYR A 631 -9.80 0.52 -22.28
N LEU A 632 -9.28 -0.31 -23.19
CA LEU A 632 -7.95 -0.21 -23.80
C LEU A 632 -8.03 -0.10 -25.33
N PRO A 633 -8.82 0.84 -25.89
CA PRO A 633 -9.08 0.88 -27.32
C PRO A 633 -7.85 1.21 -28.17
N THR A 634 -6.86 1.93 -27.61
CA THR A 634 -5.65 2.30 -28.33
C THR A 634 -4.72 1.10 -28.51
N LEU A 635 -4.48 0.34 -27.43
CA LEU A 635 -3.69 -0.90 -27.47
C LEU A 635 -4.33 -1.94 -28.36
N SER A 636 -5.63 -2.17 -28.19
CA SER A 636 -6.41 -3.10 -29.04
C SER A 636 -6.37 -2.68 -30.51
N GLY A 637 -6.47 -1.38 -30.80
CA GLY A 637 -6.44 -0.82 -32.14
C GLY A 637 -5.12 -1.04 -32.89
N ILE A 638 -3.99 -1.12 -32.16
CA ILE A 638 -2.67 -1.44 -32.72
C ILE A 638 -2.33 -2.94 -32.63
N GLY A 639 -3.26 -3.78 -32.16
CA GLY A 639 -3.11 -5.22 -32.04
C GLY A 639 -2.29 -5.68 -30.85
N VAL A 640 -2.02 -4.82 -29.86
CA VAL A 640 -1.31 -5.19 -28.62
C VAL A 640 -2.28 -5.82 -27.63
N HIS A 641 -2.05 -7.10 -27.35
CA HIS A 641 -2.79 -7.80 -26.31
C HIS A 641 -2.22 -7.45 -24.93
N THR A 642 -3.08 -7.15 -23.95
CA THR A 642 -2.63 -6.58 -22.67
C THR A 642 -3.42 -7.16 -21.50
N ALA A 643 -2.70 -7.66 -20.50
CA ALA A 643 -3.25 -7.99 -19.19
C ALA A 643 -3.26 -6.75 -18.30
N VAL A 644 -4.44 -6.38 -17.78
CA VAL A 644 -4.57 -5.14 -17.00
C VAL A 644 -5.56 -5.28 -15.86
N LYS A 645 -5.32 -4.57 -14.76
CA LYS A 645 -6.22 -4.46 -13.63
C LYS A 645 -6.27 -3.02 -13.11
N THR A 646 -7.47 -2.52 -12.91
CA THR A 646 -7.70 -1.23 -12.23
C THR A 646 -7.76 -1.39 -10.72
N GLY A 647 -7.43 -0.33 -10.00
CA GLY A 647 -7.51 -0.24 -8.55
C GLY A 647 -8.17 1.04 -8.09
N THR A 648 -8.85 0.99 -6.97
CA THR A 648 -9.42 2.16 -6.29
C THR A 648 -9.33 1.91 -4.80
N SER A 649 -8.77 2.85 -4.05
CA SER A 649 -8.89 2.90 -2.60
C SER A 649 -9.91 3.95 -2.21
N ASN A 650 -10.62 3.73 -1.12
CA ASN A 650 -11.55 4.69 -0.56
C ASN A 650 -10.98 5.26 0.74
N GLY A 651 -11.37 6.47 1.06
CA GLY A 651 -11.15 7.11 2.34
C GLY A 651 -12.45 7.69 2.88
N GLU A 652 -12.45 8.00 4.17
CA GLU A 652 -13.56 8.67 4.83
C GLU A 652 -13.05 9.94 5.50
N ILE A 653 -13.67 11.09 5.22
CA ILE A 653 -13.37 12.36 5.84
C ILE A 653 -14.71 13.02 6.21
N ASN A 654 -14.92 13.30 7.48
CA ASN A 654 -16.14 13.92 8.02
C ASN A 654 -17.43 13.18 7.60
N GLY A 655 -17.40 11.83 7.62
CA GLY A 655 -18.54 11.00 7.24
C GLY A 655 -18.77 10.84 5.73
N ARG A 656 -17.97 11.50 4.90
CA ARG A 656 -18.00 11.31 3.43
C ARG A 656 -17.02 10.22 3.03
N VAL A 657 -17.53 9.13 2.47
CA VAL A 657 -16.74 8.08 1.84
C VAL A 657 -16.62 8.35 0.35
N ALA A 658 -15.41 8.43 -0.17
CA ALA A 658 -15.15 8.59 -1.61
C ALA A 658 -13.81 7.98 -1.98
N SER A 659 -13.53 7.87 -3.28
CA SER A 659 -12.23 7.41 -3.77
C SER A 659 -11.13 8.36 -3.32
N LYS A 660 -10.00 7.80 -2.91
CA LYS A 660 -8.79 8.53 -2.52
C LYS A 660 -7.67 8.34 -3.54
N ASP A 661 -7.47 7.10 -3.95
CA ASP A 661 -6.44 6.70 -4.91
C ASP A 661 -7.06 5.93 -6.07
N ILE A 662 -6.64 6.21 -7.29
CA ILE A 662 -7.05 5.49 -8.49
C ILE A 662 -5.84 4.98 -9.26
N TRP A 663 -5.89 3.70 -9.66
CA TRP A 663 -4.77 2.97 -10.22
C TRP A 663 -5.14 2.24 -11.50
N ALA A 664 -4.14 2.07 -12.36
CA ALA A 664 -4.12 1.01 -13.36
C ALA A 664 -2.73 0.36 -13.38
N ALA A 665 -2.68 -0.96 -13.41
CA ALA A 665 -1.45 -1.73 -13.52
C ALA A 665 -1.66 -2.90 -14.48
N GLY A 666 -0.66 -3.19 -15.30
CA GLY A 666 -0.78 -4.23 -16.32
C GLY A 666 0.51 -4.46 -17.08
N TYR A 667 0.47 -5.38 -18.02
CA TYR A 667 1.65 -5.79 -18.77
C TYR A 667 1.30 -6.38 -20.15
N THR A 668 2.28 -6.33 -20.99
CA THR A 668 2.42 -7.11 -22.23
C THR A 668 3.59 -8.10 -22.06
N PRO A 669 3.90 -8.96 -23.00
CA PRO A 669 5.09 -9.81 -22.94
C PRO A 669 6.43 -9.05 -22.85
N SER A 670 6.43 -7.76 -23.17
CA SER A 670 7.66 -6.94 -23.23
C SER A 670 7.72 -5.86 -22.16
N LEU A 671 6.59 -5.30 -21.75
CA LEU A 671 6.52 -4.13 -20.87
C LEU A 671 5.51 -4.34 -19.74
N SER A 672 5.86 -3.89 -18.55
CA SER A 672 4.93 -3.72 -17.43
C SER A 672 4.82 -2.24 -17.07
N MET A 673 3.64 -1.79 -16.76
CA MET A 673 3.37 -0.41 -16.37
C MET A 673 2.40 -0.35 -15.19
N ALA A 674 2.65 0.58 -14.29
CA ALA A 674 1.70 0.98 -13.27
C ALA A 674 1.56 2.50 -13.26
N VAL A 675 0.35 2.98 -13.00
CA VAL A 675 0.03 4.40 -12.85
C VAL A 675 -0.91 4.63 -11.69
N TRP A 676 -0.68 5.69 -10.96
CA TRP A 676 -1.49 6.18 -9.86
C TRP A 676 -1.85 7.65 -10.06
N PHE A 677 -3.09 8.02 -9.71
CA PHE A 677 -3.53 9.40 -9.53
C PHE A 677 -4.21 9.55 -8.17
N GLY A 678 -3.96 10.68 -7.52
CA GLY A 678 -4.48 11.00 -6.20
C GLY A 678 -4.05 12.39 -5.75
N ASN A 679 -4.14 12.64 -4.45
CA ASN A 679 -3.74 13.91 -3.84
C ASN A 679 -2.59 13.68 -2.85
N SER A 680 -1.55 14.52 -2.92
CA SER A 680 -0.38 14.42 -2.02
C SER A 680 -0.74 14.67 -0.56
N ASP A 681 -1.79 15.43 -0.29
CA ASP A 681 -2.35 15.69 1.03
C ASP A 681 -3.34 14.61 1.51
N THR A 682 -3.50 13.52 0.73
CA THR A 682 -4.42 12.41 0.99
C THR A 682 -5.92 12.78 1.01
N SER A 683 -6.30 13.97 0.50
CA SER A 683 -7.69 14.38 0.36
C SER A 683 -8.46 13.48 -0.63
N LEU A 684 -9.79 13.41 -0.43
CA LEU A 684 -10.66 12.57 -1.26
C LEU A 684 -10.85 13.18 -2.65
N LEU A 685 -10.98 12.31 -3.64
CA LEU A 685 -11.32 12.68 -5.00
C LEU A 685 -12.80 13.14 -5.09
N LYS A 686 -13.09 13.98 -6.06
CA LYS A 686 -14.47 14.45 -6.34
C LYS A 686 -15.27 13.40 -7.11
N ASN A 687 -14.70 12.94 -8.23
CA ASN A 687 -15.28 11.95 -9.14
C ASN A 687 -14.22 10.91 -9.51
N GLY A 688 -13.60 10.28 -8.47
CA GLY A 688 -12.55 9.30 -8.66
C GLY A 688 -13.07 8.07 -9.41
N ASN A 689 -12.51 7.80 -10.58
CA ASN A 689 -12.85 6.68 -11.44
C ASN A 689 -11.57 6.03 -11.97
N SER A 690 -11.38 4.75 -11.70
CA SER A 690 -10.19 3.99 -12.13
C SER A 690 -10.07 3.77 -13.63
N LEU A 691 -11.06 4.16 -14.43
CA LEU A 691 -10.94 4.22 -15.90
C LEU A 691 -10.09 5.39 -16.38
N ILE A 692 -9.94 6.43 -15.57
CA ILE A 692 -9.05 7.55 -15.92
C ILE A 692 -7.58 7.08 -15.95
N PRO A 693 -7.03 6.42 -14.92
CA PRO A 693 -5.70 5.82 -15.03
C PRO A 693 -5.64 4.69 -16.08
N ALA A 694 -6.73 3.95 -16.35
CA ALA A 694 -6.75 2.96 -17.42
C ALA A 694 -6.60 3.61 -18.82
N MET A 695 -7.26 4.75 -19.07
CA MET A 695 -7.06 5.53 -20.29
C MET A 695 -5.62 6.04 -20.43
N PHE A 696 -5.05 6.56 -19.34
CA PHE A 696 -3.66 7.00 -19.34
C PHE A 696 -2.71 5.84 -19.66
N PHE A 697 -2.93 4.69 -19.00
CA PHE A 697 -2.22 3.44 -19.24
C PHE A 697 -2.32 3.02 -20.72
N ASP A 698 -3.53 2.99 -21.28
CA ASP A 698 -3.81 2.60 -22.66
C ASP A 698 -3.01 3.44 -23.67
N LYS A 699 -3.14 4.74 -23.58
CA LYS A 699 -2.48 5.68 -24.52
C LYS A 699 -0.96 5.67 -24.36
N THR A 700 -0.48 5.66 -23.13
CA THR A 700 0.95 5.70 -22.84
C THR A 700 1.63 4.40 -23.26
N LEU A 701 1.08 3.26 -22.83
CA LEU A 701 1.67 1.97 -23.15
C LEU A 701 1.58 1.65 -24.65
N ALA A 702 0.54 2.12 -25.36
CA ALA A 702 0.46 1.98 -26.80
C ALA A 702 1.60 2.72 -27.53
N SER A 703 1.80 4.00 -27.19
CA SER A 703 2.87 4.81 -27.76
C SER A 703 4.27 4.24 -27.45
N VAL A 704 4.47 3.83 -26.19
CA VAL A 704 5.74 3.23 -25.75
C VAL A 704 5.96 1.88 -26.44
N SER A 705 4.93 1.01 -26.53
CA SER A 705 5.05 -0.29 -27.18
C SER A 705 5.47 -0.19 -28.63
N GLN A 706 4.92 0.76 -29.40
CA GLN A 706 5.30 0.95 -30.80
C GLN A 706 6.76 1.38 -30.94
N SER A 707 7.21 2.37 -30.16
CA SER A 707 8.60 2.85 -30.22
C SER A 707 9.58 1.79 -29.72
N TYR A 708 9.28 1.15 -28.57
CA TYR A 708 10.13 0.13 -27.97
C TYR A 708 10.22 -1.15 -28.80
N ALA A 709 9.10 -1.60 -29.37
CA ALA A 709 9.08 -2.74 -30.27
C ALA A 709 9.91 -2.49 -31.54
N SER A 710 9.83 -1.29 -32.11
CA SER A 710 10.66 -0.89 -33.25
C SER A 710 12.15 -0.95 -32.90
N GLN A 711 12.56 -0.38 -31.77
CA GLN A 711 13.96 -0.38 -31.31
C GLN A 711 14.49 -1.79 -31.04
N LYS A 712 13.65 -2.66 -30.44
CA LYS A 712 14.01 -4.01 -30.01
C LYS A 712 13.67 -5.11 -31.03
N LYS A 713 13.05 -4.77 -32.15
CA LYS A 713 12.56 -5.69 -33.17
C LYS A 713 11.62 -6.77 -32.60
N LEU A 714 10.65 -6.33 -31.75
CA LEU A 714 9.67 -7.19 -31.10
C LEU A 714 8.37 -7.23 -31.93
N ASP A 715 7.66 -8.35 -31.85
CA ASP A 715 6.31 -8.43 -32.40
C ASP A 715 5.32 -7.81 -31.40
N LEU A 716 4.56 -6.81 -31.85
CA LEU A 716 3.52 -6.17 -31.05
C LEU A 716 2.34 -7.12 -30.76
N LYS A 717 2.14 -8.16 -31.59
CA LYS A 717 1.06 -9.14 -31.45
C LYS A 717 1.46 -10.34 -30.60
N ASP A 718 2.69 -10.37 -30.08
CA ASP A 718 3.17 -11.44 -29.21
C ASP A 718 2.27 -11.57 -27.98
N TRP A 719 1.98 -12.83 -27.60
CA TRP A 719 1.20 -13.17 -26.42
C TRP A 719 1.75 -14.43 -25.76
N TYR A 720 1.26 -14.73 -24.59
CA TYR A 720 1.70 -15.85 -23.80
C TYR A 720 1.16 -17.18 -24.32
N THR A 721 2.03 -18.15 -24.38
CA THR A 721 1.64 -19.55 -24.60
C THR A 721 1.31 -20.22 -23.26
N ALA A 722 0.29 -21.08 -23.27
CA ALA A 722 -0.07 -21.83 -22.08
C ALA A 722 1.09 -22.76 -21.67
N PRO A 723 1.49 -22.76 -20.40
CA PRO A 723 2.44 -23.74 -19.89
C PRO A 723 1.84 -25.15 -19.97
N SER A 724 2.72 -26.16 -20.01
CA SER A 724 2.29 -27.56 -20.06
C SER A 724 1.37 -27.92 -18.90
N GLY A 725 0.35 -28.73 -19.16
CA GLY A 725 -0.59 -29.23 -18.16
C GLY A 725 -1.81 -28.33 -17.90
N ILE A 726 -1.92 -27.17 -18.52
CA ILE A 726 -3.19 -26.42 -18.50
C ILE A 726 -4.28 -27.25 -19.15
N GLN A 727 -5.42 -27.37 -18.44
CA GLN A 727 -6.62 -28.07 -18.91
C GLN A 727 -7.70 -27.05 -19.32
N THR A 728 -8.42 -27.32 -20.39
CA THR A 728 -9.60 -26.55 -20.79
C THR A 728 -10.84 -27.41 -20.56
N ILE A 729 -11.76 -26.90 -19.73
CA ILE A 729 -13.05 -27.57 -19.42
C ILE A 729 -14.14 -26.53 -19.58
N ASP A 730 -15.10 -26.80 -20.46
CA ASP A 730 -16.24 -25.90 -20.74
C ASP A 730 -15.80 -24.45 -21.06
N GLY A 731 -14.72 -24.30 -21.84
CA GLY A 731 -14.17 -23.00 -22.23
C GLY A 731 -13.41 -22.26 -21.12
N GLN A 732 -13.28 -22.86 -19.94
CA GLN A 732 -12.51 -22.33 -18.82
C GLN A 732 -11.19 -23.09 -18.65
N ILE A 733 -10.17 -22.40 -18.13
CA ILE A 733 -8.84 -22.96 -17.95
C ILE A 733 -8.55 -23.31 -16.49
N TYR A 734 -7.87 -24.44 -16.31
CA TYR A 734 -7.55 -25.03 -15.01
C TYR A 734 -6.11 -25.53 -14.99
N PRO A 735 -5.47 -25.56 -13.81
CA PRO A 735 -4.13 -26.14 -13.68
C PRO A 735 -4.17 -27.68 -13.75
N SER A 736 -3.04 -28.32 -14.02
CA SER A 736 -2.91 -29.78 -14.15
C SER A 736 -3.37 -30.55 -12.91
N TYR A 737 -3.22 -29.98 -11.74
CA TYR A 737 -3.63 -30.57 -10.46
C TYR A 737 -5.11 -30.31 -10.11
N TYR A 738 -5.89 -29.69 -10.99
CA TYR A 738 -7.33 -29.53 -10.80
C TYR A 738 -8.05 -30.87 -10.98
N ASN A 739 -8.91 -31.20 -10.01
CA ASN A 739 -9.72 -32.41 -10.08
C ASN A 739 -11.20 -32.02 -10.29
N LYS A 740 -11.79 -32.53 -11.37
CA LYS A 740 -13.14 -32.19 -11.85
C LYS A 740 -14.29 -32.54 -10.88
N SER A 741 -14.06 -33.22 -9.73
CA SER A 741 -15.10 -33.75 -8.84
C SER A 741 -16.01 -32.70 -8.16
N THR A 742 -15.82 -31.41 -8.43
CA THR A 742 -16.53 -30.28 -7.79
C THR A 742 -17.12 -29.29 -8.80
N GLY A 743 -17.45 -29.75 -10.01
CA GLY A 743 -17.86 -28.88 -11.12
C GLY A 743 -19.27 -28.34 -11.04
N THR A 744 -19.53 -27.36 -11.89
CA THR A 744 -20.86 -26.91 -12.26
C THR A 744 -21.58 -28.01 -13.05
N SER A 745 -22.85 -28.22 -12.76
CA SER A 745 -23.74 -29.06 -13.59
C SER A 745 -24.78 -28.20 -14.27
N THR A 746 -25.11 -28.53 -15.53
CA THR A 746 -26.21 -27.92 -16.25
C THR A 746 -27.45 -28.77 -16.10
N ALA A 747 -28.58 -28.14 -15.91
CA ALA A 747 -29.88 -28.78 -15.83
C ALA A 747 -30.94 -27.85 -16.46
N LYS A 748 -32.15 -28.30 -16.55
CA LYS A 748 -33.29 -27.43 -16.87
C LYS A 748 -34.13 -27.24 -15.60
N MET A 749 -34.73 -26.09 -15.47
CA MET A 749 -35.66 -25.74 -14.42
C MET A 749 -36.89 -25.07 -15.05
N THR A 750 -38.04 -25.38 -14.51
CA THR A 750 -39.29 -24.79 -14.97
C THR A 750 -39.56 -23.49 -14.24
N PHE A 751 -39.76 -22.42 -15.00
CA PHE A 751 -40.10 -21.09 -14.52
C PHE A 751 -41.48 -20.67 -14.96
N ASP A 752 -42.03 -19.70 -14.28
CA ASP A 752 -43.21 -18.99 -14.74
C ASP A 752 -42.84 -17.85 -15.70
N LYS A 753 -43.57 -17.72 -16.79
CA LYS A 753 -43.37 -16.65 -17.79
C LYS A 753 -43.74 -15.27 -17.27
N VAL A 754 -44.63 -15.17 -16.25
CA VAL A 754 -45.13 -13.89 -15.75
C VAL A 754 -44.24 -13.35 -14.64
N SER A 755 -44.11 -14.10 -13.54
CA SER A 755 -43.29 -13.71 -12.40
C SER A 755 -41.79 -13.76 -12.68
N LYS A 756 -41.40 -14.53 -13.71
CA LYS A 756 -40.00 -14.87 -14.03
C LYS A 756 -39.30 -15.64 -12.92
N LYS A 757 -40.06 -16.24 -11.99
CA LYS A 757 -39.59 -17.02 -10.87
C LYS A 757 -39.81 -18.52 -11.10
N LYS A 758 -39.33 -19.36 -10.22
CA LYS A 758 -39.46 -20.80 -10.29
C LYS A 758 -40.94 -21.21 -10.23
N ALA A 759 -41.40 -21.97 -11.21
CA ALA A 759 -42.76 -22.43 -11.26
C ALA A 759 -43.13 -23.32 -10.07
N THR A 760 -44.33 -23.15 -9.56
CA THR A 760 -44.93 -23.95 -8.49
C THR A 760 -45.95 -24.93 -9.02
N ASP A 761 -46.56 -25.74 -8.17
CA ASP A 761 -47.68 -26.60 -8.52
C ASP A 761 -48.91 -25.77 -8.94
N CYS A 762 -49.03 -24.54 -8.51
CA CYS A 762 -50.12 -23.61 -8.84
C CYS A 762 -49.91 -22.89 -10.19
N THR A 763 -48.70 -22.90 -10.74
CA THR A 763 -48.39 -22.29 -12.04
C THR A 763 -49.02 -23.11 -13.16
N PRO A 764 -49.92 -22.55 -14.01
CA PRO A 764 -50.54 -23.27 -15.08
C PRO A 764 -49.55 -23.70 -16.17
N GLU A 765 -49.78 -24.84 -16.85
CA GLU A 765 -48.83 -25.36 -17.87
C GLU A 765 -48.57 -24.33 -18.98
N SER A 766 -49.58 -23.53 -19.32
CA SER A 766 -49.46 -22.44 -20.31
C SER A 766 -48.53 -21.33 -19.94
N ALA A 767 -48.34 -21.10 -18.61
CA ALA A 767 -47.37 -20.14 -18.06
C ALA A 767 -45.98 -20.72 -17.86
N LYS A 768 -45.84 -22.06 -17.85
CA LYS A 768 -44.53 -22.70 -17.64
C LYS A 768 -43.59 -22.55 -18.83
N ILE A 769 -42.31 -22.38 -18.54
CA ILE A 769 -41.23 -22.39 -19.53
C ILE A 769 -40.01 -23.09 -18.93
N GLU A 770 -39.36 -23.92 -19.71
CA GLU A 770 -38.09 -24.56 -19.33
C GLU A 770 -36.93 -23.66 -19.72
N ILE A 771 -36.12 -23.27 -18.76
CA ILE A 771 -34.89 -22.48 -18.94
C ILE A 771 -33.72 -23.32 -18.43
N GLY A 772 -32.62 -23.27 -19.16
CA GLY A 772 -31.34 -23.88 -18.71
C GLY A 772 -30.85 -23.23 -17.41
N ILE A 773 -30.44 -24.05 -16.48
CA ILE A 773 -29.81 -23.59 -15.25
C ILE A 773 -28.41 -24.17 -15.10
N THR A 774 -27.54 -23.41 -14.46
CA THR A 774 -26.26 -23.90 -13.97
C THR A 774 -26.32 -24.02 -12.45
N LYS A 775 -26.07 -25.22 -11.94
CA LYS A 775 -25.90 -25.48 -10.50
C LYS A 775 -24.41 -25.51 -10.18
N ALA A 776 -23.99 -24.76 -9.18
CA ALA A 776 -22.62 -24.72 -8.71
C ALA A 776 -22.60 -24.72 -7.18
N VAL A 777 -21.48 -25.15 -6.59
CA VAL A 777 -21.25 -25.05 -5.15
C VAL A 777 -20.31 -23.89 -4.92
N ASP A 778 -20.71 -22.90 -4.10
CA ASP A 778 -19.81 -21.84 -3.68
C ASP A 778 -18.62 -22.45 -2.91
N ALA A 779 -17.45 -22.26 -3.44
CA ALA A 779 -16.24 -22.87 -2.89
C ALA A 779 -15.94 -22.47 -1.44
N PHE A 780 -16.37 -21.29 -0.99
CA PHE A 780 -16.17 -20.82 0.38
C PHE A 780 -17.30 -21.23 1.32
N THR A 781 -18.56 -20.93 0.98
CA THR A 781 -19.70 -21.18 1.87
C THR A 781 -20.21 -22.60 1.81
N LYS A 782 -19.79 -23.39 0.80
CA LYS A 782 -20.25 -24.74 0.48
C LYS A 782 -21.76 -24.82 0.22
N LYS A 783 -22.41 -23.71 -0.09
CA LYS A 783 -23.83 -23.66 -0.43
C LYS A 783 -24.03 -23.84 -1.93
N ASP A 784 -25.13 -24.50 -2.30
CA ASP A 784 -25.54 -24.58 -3.68
C ASP A 784 -25.96 -23.20 -4.20
N ILE A 785 -25.60 -22.92 -5.44
CA ILE A 785 -25.97 -21.72 -6.18
C ILE A 785 -26.55 -22.14 -7.51
N ILE A 786 -27.72 -21.64 -7.81
CA ILE A 786 -28.42 -21.92 -9.05
C ILE A 786 -28.50 -20.62 -9.84
N THR A 787 -28.11 -20.65 -11.11
CA THR A 787 -28.21 -19.50 -12.02
C THR A 787 -28.97 -19.88 -13.26
N SER A 788 -29.89 -19.04 -13.65
CA SER A 788 -30.59 -19.18 -14.94
C SER A 788 -29.66 -18.74 -16.10
N SER A 789 -29.78 -19.45 -17.24
CA SER A 789 -29.11 -19.05 -18.49
C SER A 789 -29.68 -17.75 -19.08
N ASP A 790 -30.92 -17.41 -18.72
CA ASP A 790 -31.57 -16.13 -19.02
C ASP A 790 -31.67 -15.32 -17.72
N SER A 791 -30.95 -14.20 -17.65
CA SER A 791 -30.90 -13.33 -16.49
C SER A 791 -32.22 -12.69 -16.05
N ALA A 792 -33.25 -12.79 -16.91
CA ALA A 792 -34.60 -12.35 -16.57
C ALA A 792 -35.30 -13.30 -15.59
N TYR A 793 -34.83 -14.55 -15.44
CA TYR A 793 -35.50 -15.58 -14.65
C TYR A 793 -34.73 -15.84 -13.37
N ASP A 794 -35.46 -15.77 -12.24
CA ASP A 794 -34.93 -15.93 -10.87
C ASP A 794 -35.16 -17.38 -10.40
N PRO A 795 -34.10 -18.19 -10.24
CA PRO A 795 -34.17 -19.55 -9.76
C PRO A 795 -34.28 -19.69 -8.24
N GLU A 796 -34.12 -18.58 -7.47
CA GLU A 796 -34.10 -18.63 -6.01
C GLU A 796 -35.48 -18.45 -5.37
N HIS A 797 -36.39 -17.76 -6.08
CA HIS A 797 -37.72 -17.49 -5.54
C HIS A 797 -38.80 -18.26 -6.32
N ASP A 798 -39.80 -18.69 -5.57
CA ASP A 798 -40.98 -19.35 -6.13
C ASP A 798 -41.93 -18.34 -6.76
N ASP A 799 -42.69 -18.77 -7.73
CA ASP A 799 -43.75 -18.00 -8.38
C ASP A 799 -44.72 -17.44 -7.33
N ASP A 800 -44.96 -16.15 -7.35
CA ASP A 800 -45.81 -15.38 -6.46
C ASP A 800 -47.01 -14.73 -7.14
N VAL A 801 -47.16 -14.99 -8.43
CA VAL A 801 -48.31 -14.52 -9.22
C VAL A 801 -49.46 -15.52 -9.17
N HIS A 802 -49.17 -16.82 -9.37
CA HIS A 802 -50.19 -17.87 -9.45
C HIS A 802 -50.48 -18.49 -8.06
N ARG A 803 -51.76 -18.55 -7.72
CA ARG A 803 -52.26 -19.21 -6.51
C ARG A 803 -53.15 -20.39 -6.90
N CYS A 804 -53.18 -21.44 -6.11
CA CYS A 804 -53.97 -22.64 -6.39
C CYS A 804 -55.48 -22.38 -6.34
N ASP A 805 -55.91 -21.31 -5.73
CA ASP A 805 -57.31 -20.89 -5.61
C ASP A 805 -57.72 -19.81 -6.64
N ASP A 806 -56.84 -19.45 -7.56
CA ASP A 806 -57.15 -18.47 -8.61
C ASP A 806 -58.32 -18.94 -9.48
N ALA A 807 -59.32 -18.08 -9.60
CA ALA A 807 -60.42 -18.28 -10.52
C ALA A 807 -59.94 -18.14 -11.98
N LYS A 808 -60.26 -19.12 -12.85
CA LYS A 808 -59.90 -19.12 -14.24
C LYS A 808 -60.86 -18.24 -15.05
N PRO A 809 -60.43 -17.68 -16.19
CA PRO A 809 -61.31 -16.99 -17.10
C PRO A 809 -62.35 -17.98 -17.66
N THR A 810 -63.47 -17.48 -18.15
CA THR A 810 -64.47 -18.28 -18.80
C THR A 810 -64.75 -17.79 -20.23
N VAL A 811 -65.10 -18.71 -21.12
CA VAL A 811 -65.49 -18.39 -22.49
C VAL A 811 -66.67 -19.27 -22.92
N SER A 812 -67.59 -18.67 -23.65
CA SER A 812 -68.69 -19.39 -24.32
C SER A 812 -68.80 -18.92 -25.78
N ILE A 813 -68.97 -19.82 -26.63
CA ILE A 813 -69.18 -19.53 -28.07
C ILE A 813 -70.53 -20.01 -28.48
N THR A 814 -71.30 -19.16 -29.15
CA THR A 814 -72.63 -19.47 -29.70
C THR A 814 -72.66 -19.21 -31.18
N THR A 815 -73.37 -20.08 -31.90
CA THR A 815 -73.55 -19.94 -33.34
C THR A 815 -75.05 -19.94 -33.63
N THR A 816 -75.51 -19.07 -34.54
CA THR A 816 -76.92 -19.00 -34.94
C THR A 816 -77.14 -19.70 -36.29
N ALA A 817 -78.38 -20.05 -36.61
CA ALA A 817 -78.68 -20.61 -37.90
C ALA A 817 -78.44 -19.65 -39.08
N SER A 818 -78.40 -18.31 -38.82
CA SER A 818 -78.02 -17.28 -39.78
C SER A 818 -76.46 -17.13 -39.94
N GLY A 819 -75.66 -17.98 -39.32
CA GLY A 819 -74.18 -17.92 -39.42
C GLY A 819 -73.48 -16.85 -38.54
N THR A 820 -74.23 -16.19 -37.62
CA THR A 820 -73.59 -15.29 -36.67
C THR A 820 -72.90 -16.12 -35.59
N VAL A 821 -71.62 -15.76 -35.31
CA VAL A 821 -70.80 -16.38 -34.20
C VAL A 821 -70.55 -15.30 -33.16
N SER A 822 -70.94 -15.55 -31.93
CA SER A 822 -70.66 -14.64 -30.80
C SER A 822 -69.90 -15.41 -29.73
N VAL A 823 -68.80 -14.77 -29.23
CA VAL A 823 -67.96 -15.33 -28.20
C VAL A 823 -68.05 -14.38 -26.97
N THR A 824 -68.56 -14.89 -25.87
CA THR A 824 -68.65 -14.14 -24.59
C THR A 824 -67.54 -14.67 -23.70
N TYR A 825 -66.79 -13.75 -23.09
CA TYR A 825 -65.65 -14.04 -22.25
C TYR A 825 -65.64 -13.20 -20.98
N THR A 826 -65.22 -13.78 -19.87
CA THR A 826 -65.05 -13.09 -18.58
C THR A 826 -63.74 -13.42 -17.91
N HIS A 827 -63.20 -12.46 -17.20
CA HIS A 827 -61.95 -12.67 -16.42
C HIS A 827 -62.26 -13.49 -15.15
N GLY A 828 -61.22 -14.18 -14.68
CA GLY A 828 -61.15 -14.78 -13.37
C GLY A 828 -60.54 -13.86 -12.37
N THR A 829 -59.53 -14.38 -11.68
CA THR A 829 -58.70 -13.59 -10.76
C THR A 829 -57.83 -12.51 -11.51
N HIS A 830 -57.36 -12.86 -12.70
CA HIS A 830 -56.48 -12.04 -13.49
C HIS A 830 -57.18 -11.38 -14.68
N THR A 831 -56.76 -10.22 -15.14
CA THR A 831 -57.27 -9.51 -16.26
C THR A 831 -57.11 -10.31 -17.56
N LEU A 832 -58.04 -10.18 -18.49
CA LEU A 832 -57.96 -10.89 -19.77
C LEU A 832 -56.77 -10.37 -20.61
N GLN A 833 -56.24 -11.22 -21.47
CA GLN A 833 -55.17 -10.90 -22.42
C GLN A 833 -55.65 -11.05 -23.88
N SER A 834 -56.20 -12.20 -24.19
CA SER A 834 -56.63 -12.47 -25.59
C SER A 834 -57.77 -13.48 -25.64
N VAL A 835 -58.51 -13.42 -26.76
CA VAL A 835 -59.46 -14.41 -27.21
C VAL A 835 -59.07 -14.87 -28.60
N GLU A 836 -58.94 -16.18 -28.80
CA GLU A 836 -58.60 -16.77 -30.07
C GLU A 836 -59.69 -17.73 -30.52
N ILE A 837 -59.99 -17.71 -31.78
CA ILE A 837 -60.98 -18.61 -32.44
C ILE A 837 -60.25 -19.44 -33.43
N SER A 838 -60.42 -20.75 -33.35
CA SER A 838 -59.87 -21.71 -34.27
C SER A 838 -60.95 -22.55 -35.00
N SER A 839 -60.61 -22.93 -36.19
CA SER A 839 -61.39 -23.87 -37.00
C SER A 839 -60.49 -24.95 -37.57
N GLY A 840 -60.85 -26.23 -37.36
CA GLY A 840 -60.00 -27.31 -37.78
C GLY A 840 -58.57 -27.31 -37.27
N GLY A 841 -58.34 -26.70 -36.05
CA GLY A 841 -57.05 -26.59 -35.41
C GLY A 841 -56.23 -25.39 -35.84
N SER A 842 -56.69 -24.57 -36.82
CA SER A 842 -56.01 -23.34 -37.26
C SER A 842 -56.73 -22.11 -36.68
N VAL A 843 -55.96 -21.16 -36.15
CA VAL A 843 -56.51 -19.86 -35.65
C VAL A 843 -56.97 -19.04 -36.81
N ILE A 844 -58.27 -18.67 -36.79
CA ILE A 844 -58.94 -17.91 -37.84
C ILE A 844 -59.17 -16.45 -37.44
N ALA A 845 -59.28 -16.18 -36.17
CA ALA A 845 -59.41 -14.81 -35.60
C ALA A 845 -58.81 -14.72 -34.21
N SER A 846 -58.20 -13.60 -33.90
CA SER A 846 -57.62 -13.29 -32.56
C SER A 846 -57.91 -11.85 -32.20
N LYS A 847 -58.22 -11.61 -30.93
CA LYS A 847 -58.50 -10.27 -30.41
C LYS A 847 -57.85 -10.08 -29.02
N GLN A 848 -57.12 -8.97 -28.86
CA GLN A 848 -56.63 -8.58 -27.56
C GLN A 848 -57.79 -7.98 -26.75
N VAL A 849 -57.93 -8.43 -25.52
CA VAL A 849 -59.02 -8.03 -24.62
C VAL A 849 -58.48 -7.83 -23.21
N SER A 850 -59.02 -6.87 -22.48
CA SER A 850 -58.63 -6.59 -21.10
C SER A 850 -59.78 -6.68 -20.11
N GLU A 851 -61.02 -6.67 -20.61
CA GLU A 851 -62.25 -6.63 -19.83
C GLU A 851 -63.22 -7.68 -20.32
N ASN A 852 -64.22 -7.95 -19.50
CA ASN A 852 -65.33 -8.86 -19.87
C ASN A 852 -66.05 -8.31 -21.09
N GLY A 853 -66.46 -9.20 -21.95
CA GLY A 853 -67.13 -8.73 -23.17
C GLY A 853 -67.73 -9.83 -24.04
N THR A 854 -68.33 -9.40 -25.12
CA THR A 854 -68.80 -10.28 -26.19
C THR A 854 -68.20 -9.80 -27.52
N TRP A 855 -67.63 -10.72 -28.27
CA TRP A 855 -67.09 -10.48 -29.58
C TRP A 855 -67.93 -11.22 -30.62
N THR A 856 -68.56 -10.46 -31.51
CA THR A 856 -69.27 -11.01 -32.66
C THR A 856 -68.31 -10.98 -33.82
N LEU A 857 -68.07 -12.17 -34.42
CA LEU A 857 -67.14 -12.31 -35.54
C LEU A 857 -67.71 -11.73 -36.80
N SER A 858 -66.89 -11.07 -37.57
CA SER A 858 -67.24 -10.54 -38.89
C SER A 858 -67.20 -11.61 -39.97
N SER A 859 -67.86 -11.37 -41.11
CA SER A 859 -67.85 -12.26 -42.22
C SER A 859 -66.44 -12.54 -42.77
N SER A 860 -65.52 -11.58 -42.65
CA SER A 860 -64.12 -11.77 -43.06
C SER A 860 -63.33 -12.70 -42.09
N GLU A 861 -63.62 -12.63 -40.80
CA GLU A 861 -63.01 -13.50 -39.79
C GLU A 861 -63.55 -14.96 -39.95
N LEU A 862 -64.73 -15.16 -40.43
CA LEU A 862 -65.36 -16.42 -40.66
C LEU A 862 -65.14 -16.97 -42.08
N ALA A 863 -64.37 -16.30 -42.93
CA ALA A 863 -64.19 -16.70 -44.34
C ALA A 863 -63.64 -18.11 -44.49
N SER A 864 -62.68 -18.52 -43.64
CA SER A 864 -62.11 -19.90 -43.64
C SER A 864 -62.69 -20.82 -42.58
N ALA A 865 -63.78 -20.41 -41.92
CA ALA A 865 -64.41 -21.18 -40.85
C ALA A 865 -65.26 -22.36 -41.42
N SER A 866 -65.09 -23.56 -40.85
CA SER A 866 -65.91 -24.74 -41.16
C SER A 866 -65.91 -25.71 -39.98
N GLY A 867 -67.06 -26.40 -39.84
CA GLY A 867 -67.17 -27.44 -38.80
C GLY A 867 -67.21 -26.92 -37.40
N THR A 868 -66.40 -27.47 -36.52
CA THR A 868 -66.31 -27.01 -35.08
C THR A 868 -65.39 -25.82 -34.94
N LEU A 869 -65.92 -24.73 -34.41
CA LEU A 869 -65.14 -23.58 -33.95
C LEU A 869 -64.82 -23.77 -32.48
N SER A 870 -63.58 -23.49 -32.11
CA SER A 870 -63.14 -23.47 -30.72
C SER A 870 -62.70 -22.07 -30.36
N ALA A 871 -63.25 -21.55 -29.29
CA ALA A 871 -62.83 -20.28 -28.71
C ALA A 871 -61.96 -20.57 -27.48
N VAL A 872 -60.78 -19.91 -27.38
CA VAL A 872 -59.89 -19.97 -26.25
C VAL A 872 -59.68 -18.57 -25.70
N VAL A 873 -59.97 -18.33 -24.45
CA VAL A 873 -59.62 -17.10 -23.74
C VAL A 873 -58.38 -17.33 -22.89
N THR A 874 -57.46 -16.37 -22.91
CA THR A 874 -56.26 -16.36 -22.12
C THR A 874 -56.21 -15.08 -21.30
N ASP A 875 -55.89 -15.17 -20.02
CA ASP A 875 -55.69 -14.02 -19.13
C ASP A 875 -54.21 -13.61 -19.05
N SER A 876 -53.93 -12.54 -18.35
CA SER A 876 -52.57 -11.95 -18.16
C SER A 876 -51.63 -12.85 -17.37
N ALA A 877 -52.16 -13.84 -16.67
CA ALA A 877 -51.43 -14.87 -15.95
C ALA A 877 -51.40 -16.21 -16.72
N TYR A 878 -51.77 -16.23 -18.00
CA TYR A 878 -51.80 -17.43 -18.89
C TYR A 878 -52.77 -18.53 -18.45
N TYR A 879 -53.70 -18.27 -17.53
CA TYR A 879 -54.81 -19.20 -17.39
C TYR A 879 -55.67 -19.18 -18.64
N THR A 880 -56.09 -20.35 -19.06
CA THR A 880 -56.91 -20.52 -20.28
C THR A 880 -58.21 -21.22 -19.96
N ALA A 881 -59.26 -20.88 -20.72
CA ALA A 881 -60.49 -21.65 -20.82
C ALA A 881 -60.88 -21.75 -22.28
N SER A 882 -61.51 -22.86 -22.63
CA SER A 882 -61.97 -23.11 -23.97
C SER A 882 -63.39 -23.56 -24.03
N ASN A 883 -64.05 -23.22 -25.08
CA ASN A 883 -65.41 -23.68 -25.42
C ASN A 883 -65.54 -23.85 -26.94
N SER A 884 -66.42 -24.76 -27.42
CA SER A 884 -66.55 -25.00 -28.81
C SER A 884 -68.02 -25.07 -29.24
N ALA A 885 -68.30 -24.70 -30.49
CA ALA A 885 -69.60 -24.77 -31.07
C ALA A 885 -69.52 -25.21 -32.56
N THR A 886 -70.56 -25.94 -33.04
CA THR A 886 -70.59 -26.28 -34.43
C THR A 886 -71.05 -25.12 -35.29
N TYR A 887 -70.21 -24.73 -36.25
CA TYR A 887 -70.53 -23.69 -37.22
C TYR A 887 -70.96 -24.29 -38.57
N LYS A 888 -72.13 -23.84 -39.08
CA LYS A 888 -72.51 -24.11 -40.42
C LYS A 888 -72.45 -22.77 -41.18
N LYS A 889 -71.69 -22.83 -42.31
CA LYS A 889 -71.61 -21.65 -43.15
C LYS A 889 -72.98 -21.45 -43.79
N PRO A 890 -73.56 -20.25 -43.75
CA PRO A 890 -74.82 -20.00 -44.49
C PRO A 890 -74.66 -20.31 -45.96
N ASP A 891 -75.71 -21.01 -46.55
CA ASP A 891 -75.74 -21.24 -48.02
C ASP A 891 -75.76 -19.89 -48.72
N SER A 892 -74.86 -19.67 -49.61
CA SER A 892 -74.77 -18.40 -50.43
C SER A 892 -75.82 -18.32 -51.52
N SER A 893 -76.93 -19.13 -51.40
CA SER A 893 -78.03 -19.15 -52.36
C SER A 893 -79.38 -18.62 -51.76
N SER A 894 -79.49 -17.32 -51.43
CA SER A 894 -80.73 -16.62 -51.33
C SER A 894 -80.51 -15.13 -51.33
N SER A 895 -80.11 -14.56 -52.44
CA SER A 895 -80.31 -13.10 -52.72
C SER A 895 -80.71 -13.06 -54.18
N THR A 896 -82.06 -13.27 -54.44
CA THR A 896 -82.79 -12.70 -55.56
C THR A 896 -83.51 -11.51 -55.03
#